data_c0dba35a855d18ef22fe5b779b293fe4
#
_entry.id   c0dba35a855d18ef22fe5b779b293fe4
#
_cell.length_a   1.000
_cell.length_b   1.000
_cell.length_c   1.000
_cell.angle_alpha   90.00
_cell.angle_beta   90.00
_cell.angle_gamma   90.00
#
_symmetry.space_group_name_H-M   'P 1'
#
loop_
_entity.id
_entity.type
_entity.pdbx_description
1 polymer ?
#
loop_
_entity_poly.entity_id
_entity_poly.type
_entity_poly.pdbx_seq_one_letter_code
_entity_poly.pdbx_strand_id
1 'polypeptide(L)'
;MADTLLSLKNNQSVVITGTDRNDTLYGSTGHTIFYGGLGNDTYYSKNAGDTIIERENEGRDLIYSSTDFTLPEHVEDLKLQGNSMLGIGNDADNVISGNSNGNRLYGKGGNDLMLGGNGNDYLWGDDGDDRLGGLGGNDVLNGGSGNDFLSGDDGEDILYGGTGMDTMLGGKGNDTFYVDNIKDTVVEDADAGYDTIYSSVTYTAPTHVEKLILEGKDNIFGFGNNADNSLIGNSGNNRLSGGRGSDTLYGMEGNDLLMGGDDRDELYGGQGDDILRGDAGNDLLDGGYGNDTLDGGSGADTMAGGLGNDVYHVDNVNDTVIEEMNGGIDTIYSSVTYTAPTHVENLTLTGNDNTFAFGNNADNILTGNSGNNRLSGGRGSDTLYGNEGNDLLMGGDGNDHLYGGSGADTMRGDDGHDNYYVDNINDKVIERWGEGVDTIYSSVSYTIPTYVEHLTLTGSNNTFGIGNYGDNTITGNSGHNQLNGEGGNDTLYGMSGDDLLSGGSGNDYLYGGDGDDRLNGGDGIDYLHGGDGNDYLTGGSGSDTIVTGAGKDTVAFSTSDIRDGSIDRITDFNPYMDKLDLSGMRSLLSGSEANVSWSELFVKNPYYYDTGRSYLVFDSVSQTLAYRAAGANSNTVFAKFDDSQAAWLSASNIIG
;
A
#
# COMPACT_ATOMS: atom_id res chain seq x y z
N MET A 1 -31.23 72.26 -39.51
CA MET A 1 -31.84 73.13 -38.52
C MET A 1 -32.77 72.28 -37.74
N ALA A 2 -32.49 72.08 -36.48
CA ALA A 2 -33.36 71.33 -35.61
C ALA A 2 -34.65 72.11 -35.41
N ASP A 3 -35.77 71.57 -35.81
CA ASP A 3 -37.09 72.16 -35.55
C ASP A 3 -37.45 71.87 -34.09
N THR A 4 -37.41 72.91 -33.26
CA THR A 4 -37.85 72.86 -31.86
C THR A 4 -39.33 73.21 -31.84
N LEU A 5 -40.20 72.30 -31.47
CA LEU A 5 -41.63 72.47 -31.45
C LEU A 5 -42.25 72.50 -30.07
N LEU A 6 -43.03 73.49 -29.88
CA LEU A 6 -44.08 73.83 -28.94
C LEU A 6 -44.20 73.12 -27.61
N SER A 7 -44.00 73.92 -26.56
CA SER A 7 -44.42 73.60 -25.21
C SER A 7 -45.86 74.02 -24.97
N LEU A 8 -46.80 73.11 -24.79
CA LEU A 8 -48.12 73.36 -24.23
C LEU A 8 -48.08 73.13 -22.71
N LYS A 9 -48.26 74.23 -21.93
CA LYS A 9 -48.39 74.09 -20.46
C LYS A 9 -49.82 73.67 -20.08
N ASN A 10 -50.00 72.43 -19.67
CA ASN A 10 -51.12 72.07 -18.82
C ASN A 10 -50.64 72.10 -17.36
N ASN A 11 -51.44 72.39 -16.41
CA ASN A 11 -51.12 72.88 -15.05
C ASN A 11 -50.16 71.94 -14.19
N GLN A 12 -49.64 70.86 -14.71
CA GLN A 12 -48.69 69.96 -14.01
C GLN A 12 -47.67 69.27 -14.93
N SER A 13 -47.81 69.25 -16.25
CA SER A 13 -46.89 68.54 -17.16
C SER A 13 -46.63 69.37 -18.42
N VAL A 14 -45.38 69.30 -18.95
CA VAL A 14 -45.03 69.88 -20.25
C VAL A 14 -45.14 68.78 -21.29
N VAL A 15 -45.86 69.01 -22.40
CA VAL A 15 -45.94 68.10 -23.54
C VAL A 15 -45.07 68.60 -24.67
N ILE A 16 -44.20 67.75 -25.22
CA ILE A 16 -43.32 68.07 -26.34
C ILE A 16 -43.59 67.05 -27.42
N THR A 17 -43.80 67.48 -28.66
CA THR A 17 -44.09 66.57 -29.78
C THR A 17 -43.09 66.84 -30.91
N GLY A 18 -42.46 65.80 -31.42
CA GLY A 18 -41.59 65.77 -32.58
C GLY A 18 -42.37 65.74 -33.90
N THR A 19 -41.68 65.41 -34.96
CA THR A 19 -42.17 65.32 -36.34
C THR A 19 -41.96 63.94 -36.91
N ASP A 20 -42.15 63.76 -38.24
CA ASP A 20 -41.82 62.46 -38.93
C ASP A 20 -40.31 62.42 -39.35
N ARG A 21 -39.41 63.11 -38.62
CA ARG A 21 -37.96 63.15 -38.86
C ARG A 21 -37.19 63.04 -37.56
N ASN A 22 -35.91 62.81 -37.66
CA ASN A 22 -35.01 62.77 -36.50
C ASN A 22 -35.03 64.10 -35.76
N ASP A 23 -35.64 64.15 -34.58
CA ASP A 23 -35.83 65.38 -33.76
C ASP A 23 -34.92 65.30 -32.50
N THR A 24 -34.71 66.48 -31.89
CA THR A 24 -34.02 66.61 -30.60
C THR A 24 -34.91 67.33 -29.61
N LEU A 25 -35.40 66.59 -28.60
CA LEU A 25 -36.44 67.06 -27.67
C LEU A 25 -35.85 67.25 -26.26
N TYR A 26 -36.00 68.44 -25.69
CA TYR A 26 -35.43 68.86 -24.42
C TYR A 26 -36.49 68.96 -23.32
N GLY A 27 -36.41 68.12 -22.30
CA GLY A 27 -37.29 68.15 -21.14
C GLY A 27 -37.02 69.28 -20.19
N SER A 28 -38.03 69.60 -19.40
CA SER A 28 -37.97 70.62 -18.35
C SER A 28 -37.52 70.02 -17.03
N THR A 29 -37.33 70.81 -15.98
CA THR A 29 -37.08 70.29 -14.62
C THR A 29 -38.32 69.72 -13.94
N GLY A 30 -39.53 69.91 -14.54
CA GLY A 30 -40.79 69.28 -14.14
C GLY A 30 -41.13 68.08 -15.02
N HIS A 31 -42.25 67.41 -14.74
CA HIS A 31 -42.69 66.26 -15.52
C HIS A 31 -42.96 66.69 -16.99
N THR A 32 -42.29 65.98 -17.91
CA THR A 32 -42.44 66.18 -19.36
C THR A 32 -42.99 64.89 -20.00
N ILE A 33 -43.93 65.04 -20.92
CA ILE A 33 -44.44 63.98 -21.79
C ILE A 33 -43.90 64.27 -23.20
N PHE A 34 -43.17 63.32 -23.74
CA PHE A 34 -42.58 63.36 -25.07
C PHE A 34 -43.33 62.42 -26.02
N TYR A 35 -43.51 62.86 -27.25
CA TYR A 35 -43.94 62.10 -28.41
C TYR A 35 -42.93 62.39 -29.52
N GLY A 36 -42.12 61.42 -29.93
CA GLY A 36 -41.10 61.58 -30.97
C GLY A 36 -41.74 61.65 -32.37
N GLY A 37 -42.38 60.53 -32.71
CA GLY A 37 -42.99 60.36 -34.02
C GLY A 37 -42.13 59.45 -34.89
N LEU A 38 -42.14 59.65 -36.23
CA LEU A 38 -41.26 58.87 -37.09
C LEU A 38 -39.84 59.49 -37.13
N GLY A 39 -38.83 58.65 -37.16
CA GLY A 39 -37.43 59.05 -37.25
C GLY A 39 -36.63 58.61 -36.03
N ASN A 40 -35.30 58.79 -36.08
CA ASN A 40 -34.46 58.47 -34.93
C ASN A 40 -34.34 59.68 -34.02
N ASP A 41 -35.08 59.67 -32.93
CA ASP A 41 -35.26 60.85 -32.06
C ASP A 41 -34.30 60.84 -30.85
N THR A 42 -34.01 62.02 -30.32
CA THR A 42 -33.13 62.18 -29.16
C THR A 42 -33.87 62.97 -28.06
N TYR A 43 -33.99 62.30 -26.90
CA TYR A 43 -34.67 62.86 -25.74
C TYR A 43 -33.69 63.30 -24.66
N TYR A 44 -33.82 64.49 -24.11
CA TYR A 44 -33.07 64.94 -22.93
C TYR A 44 -34.01 64.97 -21.72
N SER A 45 -34.04 63.92 -20.95
CA SER A 45 -34.85 63.78 -19.72
C SER A 45 -34.09 64.38 -18.52
N LYS A 46 -34.77 65.20 -17.71
CA LYS A 46 -34.22 65.80 -16.50
C LYS A 46 -35.01 65.53 -15.25
N ASN A 47 -36.08 64.74 -15.35
CA ASN A 47 -36.96 64.37 -14.25
C ASN A 47 -37.30 62.85 -14.33
N ALA A 48 -37.18 62.17 -13.26
CA ALA A 48 -37.47 60.71 -13.19
C ALA A 48 -38.95 60.39 -13.54
N GLY A 49 -39.82 61.34 -13.50
CA GLY A 49 -41.21 61.18 -13.90
C GLY A 49 -41.51 61.54 -15.37
N ASP A 50 -40.49 61.88 -16.17
CA ASP A 50 -40.71 62.13 -17.59
C ASP A 50 -41.24 60.84 -18.28
N THR A 51 -42.17 61.04 -19.22
CA THR A 51 -42.80 59.98 -19.99
C THR A 51 -42.47 60.12 -21.46
N ILE A 52 -41.90 59.11 -22.07
CA ILE A 52 -41.60 59.06 -23.50
C ILE A 52 -42.55 58.05 -24.11
N ILE A 53 -43.18 58.38 -25.19
CA ILE A 53 -44.16 57.56 -25.88
C ILE A 53 -43.73 57.40 -27.34
N GLU A 54 -43.32 56.20 -27.66
CA GLU A 54 -42.99 55.77 -29.01
C GLU A 54 -43.87 54.58 -29.40
N ARG A 55 -44.00 54.35 -30.69
CA ARG A 55 -44.74 53.22 -31.24
C ARG A 55 -43.80 52.29 -32.03
N GLU A 56 -44.28 51.16 -32.28
CA GLU A 56 -43.57 50.15 -33.08
C GLU A 56 -43.15 50.68 -34.46
N ASN A 57 -41.87 50.52 -34.83
CA ASN A 57 -41.28 50.97 -36.10
C ASN A 57 -41.25 52.47 -36.32
N GLU A 58 -41.25 53.32 -35.30
CA GLU A 58 -41.09 54.75 -35.41
C GLU A 58 -39.63 55.21 -35.58
N GLY A 59 -38.63 54.40 -35.14
CA GLY A 59 -37.22 54.71 -35.34
C GLY A 59 -36.28 53.90 -34.45
N ARG A 60 -35.06 54.36 -34.27
CA ARG A 60 -34.15 53.98 -33.21
C ARG A 60 -33.86 55.23 -32.37
N ASP A 61 -34.33 55.19 -31.14
CA ASP A 61 -34.49 56.44 -30.35
C ASP A 61 -33.54 56.42 -29.15
N LEU A 62 -32.98 57.58 -28.80
CA LEU A 62 -31.99 57.75 -27.76
C LEU A 62 -32.47 58.68 -26.65
N ILE A 63 -32.39 58.23 -25.42
CA ILE A 63 -32.63 58.98 -24.22
C ILE A 63 -31.32 59.37 -23.53
N TYR A 64 -31.06 60.62 -23.36
CA TYR A 64 -30.10 61.15 -22.40
C TYR A 64 -30.82 61.46 -21.09
N SER A 65 -30.51 60.70 -20.01
CA SER A 65 -31.15 60.97 -18.71
C SER A 65 -30.18 61.47 -17.65
N SER A 66 -30.51 62.49 -16.94
CA SER A 66 -29.76 62.95 -15.76
C SER A 66 -30.33 62.44 -14.43
N THR A 67 -31.29 61.55 -14.50
CA THR A 67 -31.93 60.85 -13.39
C THR A 67 -32.00 59.37 -13.72
N ASP A 68 -32.23 58.50 -12.72
CA ASP A 68 -32.51 57.05 -12.93
C ASP A 68 -33.67 56.91 -13.93
N PHE A 69 -33.51 55.97 -14.88
CA PHE A 69 -34.44 55.85 -15.99
C PHE A 69 -34.69 54.40 -16.42
N THR A 70 -35.95 54.12 -16.77
CA THR A 70 -36.33 52.85 -17.42
C THR A 70 -36.81 53.13 -18.82
N LEU A 71 -36.25 52.47 -19.82
CA LEU A 71 -36.69 52.57 -21.20
C LEU A 71 -38.15 52.14 -21.36
N PRO A 72 -38.99 52.95 -22.00
CA PRO A 72 -40.33 52.52 -22.40
C PRO A 72 -40.25 51.55 -23.59
N GLU A 73 -41.34 50.89 -23.93
CA GLU A 73 -41.45 50.09 -25.15
C GLU A 73 -41.10 50.93 -26.39
N HIS A 74 -40.42 50.32 -27.35
CA HIS A 74 -40.03 50.95 -28.64
C HIS A 74 -39.01 52.07 -28.53
N VAL A 75 -38.24 52.18 -27.44
CA VAL A 75 -37.03 53.02 -27.34
C VAL A 75 -35.83 52.14 -27.09
N GLU A 76 -34.78 52.29 -27.89
CA GLU A 76 -33.66 51.33 -27.89
C GLU A 76 -32.46 51.84 -27.10
N ASP A 77 -32.19 53.12 -27.04
CA ASP A 77 -30.93 53.63 -26.52
C ASP A 77 -31.10 54.49 -25.25
N LEU A 78 -30.28 54.24 -24.23
CA LEU A 78 -30.22 55.03 -22.99
C LEU A 78 -28.78 55.45 -22.70
N LYS A 79 -28.59 56.76 -22.42
CA LYS A 79 -27.33 57.23 -21.90
C LYS A 79 -27.53 58.02 -20.62
N LEU A 80 -26.99 57.52 -19.52
CA LEU A 80 -27.05 58.16 -18.22
C LEU A 80 -26.06 59.33 -18.15
N GLN A 81 -26.45 60.40 -17.51
CA GLN A 81 -25.67 61.67 -17.33
C GLN A 81 -25.69 62.14 -15.88
N GLY A 82 -24.69 62.91 -15.51
CA GLY A 82 -24.66 63.58 -14.19
C GLY A 82 -24.52 62.58 -13.06
N ASN A 83 -25.47 62.54 -12.14
CA ASN A 83 -25.44 61.66 -10.96
C ASN A 83 -26.44 60.48 -11.04
N SER A 84 -26.98 60.22 -12.24
CA SER A 84 -27.84 59.06 -12.44
C SER A 84 -27.07 57.75 -12.19
N MET A 85 -27.70 56.84 -11.48
CA MET A 85 -27.06 55.58 -11.09
C MET A 85 -27.78 54.34 -11.64
N LEU A 86 -29.04 54.44 -12.05
CA LEU A 86 -29.84 53.32 -12.52
C LEU A 86 -30.32 53.52 -13.95
N GLY A 87 -30.00 52.55 -14.82
CA GLY A 87 -30.53 52.43 -16.18
C GLY A 87 -31.16 51.06 -16.39
N ILE A 88 -32.40 51.04 -16.88
CA ILE A 88 -33.11 49.78 -17.14
C ILE A 88 -33.61 49.81 -18.58
N GLY A 89 -33.28 48.76 -19.34
CA GLY A 89 -33.74 48.53 -20.70
C GLY A 89 -35.18 48.02 -20.81
N ASN A 90 -35.51 47.46 -21.95
CA ASN A 90 -36.77 46.83 -22.27
C ASN A 90 -36.52 45.47 -22.95
N ASP A 91 -37.50 44.86 -23.61
CA ASP A 91 -37.35 43.55 -24.25
C ASP A 91 -36.85 43.64 -25.72
N ALA A 92 -36.25 44.77 -26.12
CA ALA A 92 -35.62 44.97 -27.44
C ALA A 92 -34.09 45.07 -27.33
N ASP A 93 -33.39 44.93 -28.45
CA ASP A 93 -31.92 45.12 -28.51
C ASP A 93 -31.54 46.57 -28.15
N ASN A 94 -31.11 46.77 -26.89
CA ASN A 94 -30.80 48.09 -26.35
C ASN A 94 -29.33 48.48 -26.46
N VAL A 95 -29.02 49.80 -26.47
CA VAL A 95 -27.70 50.32 -26.15
C VAL A 95 -27.80 51.16 -24.89
N ILE A 96 -27.23 50.68 -23.81
CA ILE A 96 -27.26 51.36 -22.51
C ILE A 96 -25.86 51.82 -22.14
N SER A 97 -25.68 53.10 -21.90
CA SER A 97 -24.40 53.64 -21.42
C SER A 97 -24.57 54.32 -20.07
N GLY A 98 -23.76 53.89 -19.12
CA GLY A 98 -23.61 54.55 -17.83
C GLY A 98 -22.83 55.86 -17.91
N ASN A 99 -22.26 56.27 -16.80
CA ASN A 99 -21.50 57.52 -16.67
C ASN A 99 -20.20 57.28 -15.84
N SER A 100 -19.65 58.27 -15.19
CA SER A 100 -18.43 58.12 -14.37
C SER A 100 -18.70 57.80 -12.89
N ASN A 101 -19.91 57.45 -12.51
CA ASN A 101 -20.25 56.99 -11.16
C ASN A 101 -20.53 55.46 -11.22
N GLY A 102 -20.58 54.81 -10.08
CA GLY A 102 -21.04 53.42 -10.03
C GLY A 102 -22.49 53.28 -10.46
N ASN A 103 -22.73 52.68 -11.62
CA ASN A 103 -24.05 52.47 -12.21
C ASN A 103 -24.62 51.09 -11.95
N ARG A 104 -25.92 50.95 -12.06
CA ARG A 104 -26.65 49.68 -12.15
C ARG A 104 -27.42 49.70 -13.47
N LEU A 105 -27.03 48.81 -14.37
CA LEU A 105 -27.62 48.70 -15.70
C LEU A 105 -28.26 47.33 -15.85
N TYR A 106 -29.46 47.29 -16.39
CA TYR A 106 -30.22 46.06 -16.66
C TYR A 106 -30.69 46.09 -18.13
N GLY A 107 -30.32 45.09 -18.91
CA GLY A 107 -30.76 44.95 -20.30
C GLY A 107 -32.20 44.47 -20.41
N LYS A 108 -32.53 43.38 -19.71
CA LYS A 108 -33.74 42.57 -19.67
C LYS A 108 -33.80 41.54 -20.78
N GLY A 109 -34.22 41.84 -21.95
CA GLY A 109 -34.30 40.91 -23.06
C GLY A 109 -33.97 41.58 -24.37
N GLY A 110 -33.60 40.76 -25.35
CA GLY A 110 -32.96 41.24 -26.58
C GLY A 110 -31.44 41.15 -26.47
N ASN A 111 -30.74 41.44 -27.58
CA ASN A 111 -29.27 41.41 -27.59
C ASN A 111 -28.73 42.79 -27.29
N ASP A 112 -28.36 43.01 -26.06
CA ASP A 112 -28.02 44.33 -25.54
C ASP A 112 -26.53 44.69 -25.67
N LEU A 113 -26.23 45.95 -25.81
CA LEU A 113 -24.89 46.50 -25.65
C LEU A 113 -24.88 47.44 -24.44
N MET A 114 -24.18 47.06 -23.40
CA MET A 114 -24.12 47.85 -22.18
C MET A 114 -22.68 48.26 -21.86
N LEU A 115 -22.51 49.55 -21.50
CA LEU A 115 -21.22 50.11 -21.10
C LEU A 115 -21.38 50.79 -19.74
N GLY A 116 -20.62 50.39 -18.73
CA GLY A 116 -20.66 50.94 -17.38
C GLY A 116 -20.11 52.37 -17.32
N GLY A 117 -18.87 52.52 -17.61
CA GLY A 117 -18.16 53.79 -17.60
C GLY A 117 -16.90 53.74 -16.72
N ASN A 118 -16.65 54.82 -15.99
CA ASN A 118 -15.65 54.79 -14.93
C ASN A 118 -16.40 54.67 -13.60
N GLY A 119 -16.01 53.81 -12.76
CA GLY A 119 -16.68 53.63 -11.47
C GLY A 119 -17.04 52.18 -11.28
N ASN A 120 -17.44 51.79 -10.09
CA ASN A 120 -17.77 50.39 -9.83
C ASN A 120 -19.21 50.11 -10.26
N ASP A 121 -19.37 49.48 -11.40
CA ASP A 121 -20.63 49.30 -12.10
C ASP A 121 -21.21 47.87 -11.88
N TYR A 122 -22.51 47.75 -12.05
CA TYR A 122 -23.25 46.48 -12.02
C TYR A 122 -24.07 46.38 -13.31
N LEU A 123 -23.72 45.45 -14.18
CA LEU A 123 -24.34 45.21 -15.47
C LEU A 123 -25.02 43.85 -15.50
N TRP A 124 -26.29 43.79 -15.86
CA TRP A 124 -27.05 42.57 -16.10
C TRP A 124 -27.63 42.58 -17.51
N GLY A 125 -27.19 41.59 -18.35
CA GLY A 125 -27.75 41.39 -19.68
C GLY A 125 -29.19 40.87 -19.61
N ASP A 126 -29.40 39.91 -18.76
CA ASP A 126 -30.61 39.10 -18.56
C ASP A 126 -30.82 38.11 -19.73
N ASP A 127 -31.85 38.26 -20.62
CA ASP A 127 -32.14 37.31 -21.70
C ASP A 127 -31.62 37.82 -23.07
N GLY A 128 -30.76 37.12 -23.73
CA GLY A 128 -30.26 37.47 -25.08
C GLY A 128 -28.75 37.21 -25.25
N ASP A 129 -28.24 37.42 -26.46
CA ASP A 129 -26.79 37.41 -26.71
C ASP A 129 -26.22 38.82 -26.47
N ASP A 130 -25.74 39.07 -25.26
CA ASP A 130 -25.41 40.38 -24.78
C ASP A 130 -23.92 40.77 -24.92
N ARG A 131 -23.64 42.07 -24.90
CA ARG A 131 -22.29 42.63 -24.83
C ARG A 131 -22.19 43.64 -23.71
N LEU A 132 -21.44 43.27 -22.68
CA LEU A 132 -21.25 44.06 -21.47
C LEU A 132 -19.78 44.52 -21.37
N GLY A 133 -19.56 45.81 -21.16
CA GLY A 133 -18.24 46.39 -20.91
C GLY A 133 -18.26 47.20 -19.62
N GLY A 134 -17.43 46.84 -18.63
CA GLY A 134 -17.26 47.56 -17.38
C GLY A 134 -16.52 48.87 -17.61
N LEU A 135 -15.42 48.82 -18.33
CA LEU A 135 -14.47 49.86 -18.71
C LEU A 135 -13.49 50.20 -17.57
N GLY A 136 -13.89 50.79 -16.51
CA GLY A 136 -12.93 51.12 -15.45
C GLY A 136 -13.55 51.27 -14.08
N GLY A 137 -12.95 50.64 -13.12
CA GLY A 137 -13.47 50.48 -11.77
C GLY A 137 -13.63 49.01 -11.47
N ASN A 138 -14.02 48.63 -10.28
CA ASN A 138 -14.26 47.22 -9.93
C ASN A 138 -15.73 46.90 -10.25
N ASP A 139 -15.95 46.18 -11.34
CA ASP A 139 -17.25 45.98 -11.93
C ASP A 139 -17.82 44.58 -11.66
N VAL A 140 -19.12 44.44 -11.74
CA VAL A 140 -19.82 43.18 -11.73
C VAL A 140 -20.66 43.04 -12.99
N LEU A 141 -20.29 42.12 -13.85
CA LEU A 141 -20.95 41.84 -15.10
C LEU A 141 -21.63 40.46 -15.04
N ASN A 142 -22.88 40.40 -15.44
CA ASN A 142 -23.65 39.17 -15.55
C ASN A 142 -24.33 39.13 -16.92
N GLY A 143 -23.91 38.16 -17.76
CA GLY A 143 -24.50 37.96 -19.08
C GLY A 143 -25.96 37.55 -18.96
N GLY A 144 -26.23 36.47 -18.27
CA GLY A 144 -27.59 35.99 -18.05
C GLY A 144 -27.88 34.71 -18.84
N SER A 145 -28.81 34.76 -19.77
CA SER A 145 -29.05 33.65 -20.68
C SER A 145 -28.78 34.04 -22.13
N GLY A 146 -28.00 33.27 -22.82
CA GLY A 146 -27.56 33.53 -24.19
C GLY A 146 -26.08 33.27 -24.38
N ASN A 147 -25.50 33.73 -25.47
CA ASN A 147 -24.06 33.62 -25.68
C ASN A 147 -23.44 35.01 -25.55
N ASP A 148 -22.95 35.29 -24.37
CA ASP A 148 -22.62 36.63 -23.97
C ASP A 148 -21.14 36.99 -24.19
N PHE A 149 -20.86 38.27 -24.36
CA PHE A 149 -19.52 38.79 -24.38
C PHE A 149 -19.36 39.82 -23.25
N LEU A 150 -18.52 39.53 -22.28
CA LEU A 150 -18.23 40.34 -21.12
C LEU A 150 -16.80 40.87 -21.16
N SER A 151 -16.56 42.12 -20.88
CA SER A 151 -15.22 42.70 -20.71
C SER A 151 -15.20 43.56 -19.45
N GLY A 152 -14.35 43.21 -18.48
CA GLY A 152 -14.13 44.01 -17.26
C GLY A 152 -13.33 45.28 -17.57
N ASP A 153 -12.26 45.14 -18.34
CA ASP A 153 -11.27 46.16 -18.73
C ASP A 153 -10.32 46.57 -17.57
N ASP A 154 -10.36 47.76 -16.99
CA ASP A 154 -9.46 48.21 -15.91
C ASP A 154 -10.16 48.07 -14.54
N GLY A 155 -9.75 47.13 -13.69
CA GLY A 155 -10.32 47.00 -12.34
C GLY A 155 -10.14 45.60 -11.77
N GLU A 156 -10.66 45.35 -10.58
CA GLU A 156 -10.82 43.98 -10.05
C GLU A 156 -12.28 43.60 -10.29
N ASP A 157 -12.53 42.85 -11.37
CA ASP A 157 -13.84 42.62 -11.91
C ASP A 157 -14.42 41.25 -11.58
N ILE A 158 -15.73 41.13 -11.57
CA ILE A 158 -16.43 39.87 -11.38
C ILE A 158 -17.32 39.60 -12.58
N LEU A 159 -17.06 38.54 -13.32
CA LEU A 159 -17.74 38.20 -14.55
C LEU A 159 -18.49 36.87 -14.40
N TYR A 160 -19.80 36.92 -14.52
CA TYR A 160 -20.70 35.79 -14.59
C TYR A 160 -21.16 35.60 -16.03
N GLY A 161 -20.70 34.54 -16.72
CA GLY A 161 -21.20 34.26 -18.07
C GLY A 161 -22.70 33.99 -18.03
N GLY A 162 -23.12 33.10 -17.16
CA GLY A 162 -24.49 32.62 -17.08
C GLY A 162 -24.69 31.41 -17.99
N THR A 163 -25.94 31.19 -18.42
CA THR A 163 -26.21 30.02 -19.27
C THR A 163 -25.95 30.34 -20.75
N GLY A 164 -25.09 29.54 -21.38
CA GLY A 164 -24.80 29.75 -22.79
C GLY A 164 -23.40 29.29 -23.19
N MET A 165 -22.85 30.00 -24.15
CA MET A 165 -21.44 29.87 -24.53
C MET A 165 -20.84 31.25 -24.49
N ASP A 166 -20.25 31.58 -23.36
CA ASP A 166 -19.89 32.93 -23.06
C ASP A 166 -18.40 33.23 -23.33
N THR A 167 -18.09 34.46 -23.61
CA THR A 167 -16.72 34.94 -23.71
C THR A 167 -16.51 36.04 -22.68
N MET A 168 -15.59 35.80 -21.76
CA MET A 168 -15.28 36.67 -20.65
C MET A 168 -13.83 37.15 -20.74
N LEU A 169 -13.61 38.43 -20.75
CA LEU A 169 -12.31 39.10 -20.71
C LEU A 169 -12.21 39.88 -19.40
N GLY A 170 -11.23 39.54 -18.53
CA GLY A 170 -11.01 40.31 -17.30
C GLY A 170 -10.41 41.66 -17.60
N GLY A 171 -9.21 41.65 -18.11
CA GLY A 171 -8.47 42.84 -18.45
C GLY A 171 -7.37 43.12 -17.46
N LYS A 172 -7.28 44.33 -16.86
CA LYS A 172 -6.28 44.59 -15.84
C LYS A 172 -6.87 44.55 -14.45
N GLY A 173 -6.25 43.82 -13.56
CA GLY A 173 -6.64 43.68 -12.16
C GLY A 173 -6.68 42.22 -11.76
N ASN A 174 -7.15 41.95 -10.55
CA ASN A 174 -7.34 40.56 -10.14
C ASN A 174 -8.79 40.18 -10.35
N ASP A 175 -9.07 39.52 -11.45
CA ASP A 175 -10.41 39.26 -11.92
C ASP A 175 -10.98 37.92 -11.48
N THR A 176 -12.29 37.84 -11.42
CA THR A 176 -13.01 36.65 -11.00
C THR A 176 -14.03 36.24 -12.04
N PHE A 177 -13.94 35.02 -12.51
CA PHE A 177 -14.81 34.46 -13.53
C PHE A 177 -15.66 33.32 -12.96
N TYR A 178 -16.93 33.27 -13.32
CA TYR A 178 -17.83 32.17 -13.02
C TYR A 178 -18.22 31.47 -14.31
N VAL A 179 -17.82 30.17 -14.41
CA VAL A 179 -17.98 29.30 -15.57
C VAL A 179 -18.97 28.21 -15.24
N ASP A 180 -20.06 28.11 -15.96
CA ASP A 180 -21.07 27.05 -15.79
C ASP A 180 -21.24 26.16 -17.03
N ASN A 181 -20.55 26.48 -18.12
CA ASN A 181 -20.57 25.70 -19.35
C ASN A 181 -19.14 25.41 -19.85
N ILE A 182 -18.90 24.19 -20.24
CA ILE A 182 -17.58 23.74 -20.76
C ILE A 182 -17.11 24.50 -22.02
N LYS A 183 -18.01 25.23 -22.68
CA LYS A 183 -17.71 26.03 -23.88
C LYS A 183 -17.46 27.49 -23.59
N ASP A 184 -17.60 27.91 -22.35
CA ASP A 184 -17.25 29.26 -21.97
C ASP A 184 -15.76 29.49 -22.21
N THR A 185 -15.44 30.70 -22.64
CA THR A 185 -14.07 31.11 -22.94
C THR A 185 -13.68 32.26 -22.03
N VAL A 186 -12.70 32.03 -21.16
CA VAL A 186 -12.03 33.07 -20.39
C VAL A 186 -10.77 33.50 -21.15
N VAL A 187 -10.52 34.79 -21.23
CA VAL A 187 -9.35 35.36 -21.89
C VAL A 187 -8.68 36.37 -20.96
N GLU A 188 -7.39 36.18 -20.71
CA GLU A 188 -6.56 37.10 -19.93
C GLU A 188 -5.35 37.58 -20.72
N ASP A 189 -4.93 38.81 -20.45
CA ASP A 189 -3.73 39.42 -20.99
C ASP A 189 -2.51 39.10 -20.10
N ALA A 190 -1.32 39.14 -20.67
CA ALA A 190 -0.08 38.93 -19.93
C ALA A 190 0.15 40.06 -18.89
N ASP A 191 0.56 39.69 -17.68
CA ASP A 191 0.81 40.58 -16.56
C ASP A 191 -0.44 41.42 -16.15
N ALA A 192 -1.64 40.88 -16.39
CA ALA A 192 -2.91 41.55 -16.12
C ALA A 192 -3.28 41.54 -14.63
N GLY A 193 -2.95 40.48 -13.90
CA GLY A 193 -3.27 40.37 -12.48
C GLY A 193 -3.01 38.97 -11.89
N TYR A 194 -3.74 38.63 -10.86
CA TYR A 194 -3.88 37.30 -10.30
C TYR A 194 -5.35 36.88 -10.38
N ASP A 195 -5.65 36.04 -11.33
CA ASP A 195 -7.01 35.82 -11.78
C ASP A 195 -7.58 34.48 -11.30
N THR A 196 -8.87 34.49 -10.98
CA THR A 196 -9.54 33.32 -10.37
C THR A 196 -10.75 32.90 -11.19
N ILE A 197 -10.80 31.62 -11.54
CA ILE A 197 -11.97 30.99 -12.15
C ILE A 197 -12.66 30.10 -11.10
N TYR A 198 -13.97 30.31 -10.93
CA TYR A 198 -14.88 29.37 -10.27
C TYR A 198 -15.64 28.60 -11.34
N SER A 199 -15.54 27.28 -11.34
CA SER A 199 -16.19 26.45 -12.35
C SER A 199 -17.06 25.34 -11.75
N SER A 200 -18.30 25.27 -12.19
CA SER A 200 -19.21 24.17 -11.87
C SER A 200 -19.13 23.01 -12.87
N VAL A 201 -18.23 23.08 -13.85
CA VAL A 201 -18.00 22.08 -14.89
C VAL A 201 -16.52 21.76 -14.99
N THR A 202 -16.18 20.67 -15.72
CA THR A 202 -14.78 20.40 -16.06
C THR A 202 -14.20 21.58 -16.86
N TYR A 203 -13.07 22.12 -16.40
CA TYR A 203 -12.49 23.30 -17.03
C TYR A 203 -10.96 23.28 -17.06
N THR A 204 -10.38 23.99 -18.03
CA THR A 204 -8.93 24.20 -18.14
C THR A 204 -8.65 25.69 -17.99
N ALA A 205 -7.82 26.06 -17.03
CA ALA A 205 -7.37 27.43 -16.88
C ALA A 205 -6.61 27.89 -18.15
N PRO A 206 -7.06 28.95 -18.80
CA PRO A 206 -6.33 29.51 -19.94
C PRO A 206 -5.00 30.13 -19.50
N THR A 207 -4.15 30.49 -20.46
CA THR A 207 -2.91 31.21 -20.17
C THR A 207 -3.20 32.51 -19.40
N HIS A 208 -2.32 32.82 -18.45
CA HIS A 208 -2.39 34.02 -17.60
C HIS A 208 -3.52 33.99 -16.55
N VAL A 209 -4.11 32.81 -16.27
CA VAL A 209 -4.97 32.62 -15.10
C VAL A 209 -4.21 31.75 -14.10
N GLU A 210 -4.14 32.14 -12.85
CA GLU A 210 -3.35 31.49 -11.80
C GLU A 210 -4.19 30.57 -10.94
N LYS A 211 -5.51 30.79 -10.84
CA LYS A 211 -6.33 30.02 -9.90
C LYS A 211 -7.60 29.47 -10.52
N LEU A 212 -7.83 28.16 -10.29
CA LEU A 212 -9.07 27.48 -10.67
C LEU A 212 -9.66 26.78 -9.44
N ILE A 213 -10.92 27.08 -9.16
CA ILE A 213 -11.69 26.48 -8.07
C ILE A 213 -12.88 25.74 -8.67
N LEU A 214 -12.98 24.46 -8.40
CA LEU A 214 -14.13 23.66 -8.79
C LEU A 214 -15.26 23.83 -7.76
N GLU A 215 -16.47 24.06 -8.22
CA GLU A 215 -17.64 24.26 -7.37
C GLU A 215 -18.57 23.04 -7.37
N GLY A 216 -19.45 22.96 -6.37
CA GLY A 216 -20.46 21.92 -6.27
C GLY A 216 -19.95 20.64 -5.60
N LYS A 217 -20.41 19.50 -6.09
CA LYS A 217 -20.09 18.16 -5.54
C LYS A 217 -20.01 17.07 -6.61
N ASP A 218 -20.09 17.47 -7.86
CA ASP A 218 -20.01 16.53 -8.96
C ASP A 218 -18.54 16.18 -9.25
N ASN A 219 -18.31 15.00 -9.80
CA ASN A 219 -16.98 14.55 -10.18
C ASN A 219 -16.54 15.28 -11.45
N ILE A 220 -15.89 16.42 -11.29
CA ILE A 220 -15.42 17.27 -12.36
C ILE A 220 -13.90 17.46 -12.31
N PHE A 221 -13.30 17.90 -13.42
CA PHE A 221 -11.86 17.92 -13.57
C PHE A 221 -11.37 19.36 -13.74
N GLY A 222 -10.24 19.67 -13.12
CA GLY A 222 -9.54 20.95 -13.22
C GLY A 222 -8.16 20.78 -13.84
N PHE A 223 -7.84 21.57 -14.85
CA PHE A 223 -6.53 21.57 -15.48
C PHE A 223 -5.92 22.97 -15.40
N GLY A 224 -4.66 23.02 -14.98
CA GLY A 224 -3.84 24.22 -15.03
C GLY A 224 -3.31 24.51 -16.44
N ASN A 225 -2.40 25.43 -16.51
CA ASN A 225 -1.73 25.85 -17.75
C ASN A 225 -0.20 25.58 -17.67
N ASN A 226 0.65 26.49 -18.19
CA ASN A 226 2.11 26.33 -18.11
C ASN A 226 2.77 27.31 -17.11
N ALA A 227 2.00 27.94 -16.26
CA ALA A 227 2.46 28.83 -15.19
C ALA A 227 2.13 28.23 -13.83
N ASP A 228 2.67 28.77 -12.78
CA ASP A 228 2.38 28.36 -11.40
C ASP A 228 0.89 28.54 -11.10
N ASN A 229 0.17 27.45 -10.93
CA ASN A 229 -1.28 27.45 -10.70
C ASN A 229 -1.66 27.02 -9.28
N SER A 230 -2.81 27.49 -8.81
CA SER A 230 -3.51 26.98 -7.64
C SER A 230 -4.82 26.35 -8.07
N LEU A 231 -4.91 25.01 -7.98
CA LEU A 231 -6.11 24.26 -8.34
C LEU A 231 -6.79 23.75 -7.07
N ILE A 232 -8.08 24.03 -6.93
CA ILE A 232 -8.85 23.58 -5.75
C ILE A 232 -10.05 22.77 -6.23
N GLY A 233 -10.13 21.52 -5.78
CA GLY A 233 -11.25 20.63 -6.02
C GLY A 233 -12.51 20.99 -5.24
N ASN A 234 -13.56 20.24 -5.46
CA ASN A 234 -14.81 20.31 -4.71
C ASN A 234 -14.96 19.09 -3.76
N SER A 235 -16.17 18.75 -3.34
CA SER A 235 -16.40 17.58 -2.50
C SER A 235 -16.74 16.29 -3.29
N GLY A 236 -16.52 16.27 -4.58
CA GLY A 236 -16.65 15.08 -5.44
C GLY A 236 -15.27 14.51 -5.78
N ASN A 237 -15.23 13.36 -6.42
CA ASN A 237 -13.97 12.77 -6.88
C ASN A 237 -13.43 13.55 -8.07
N ASN A 238 -12.43 14.37 -7.83
CA ASN A 238 -11.85 15.24 -8.83
C ASN A 238 -10.65 14.63 -9.55
N ARG A 239 -10.31 15.17 -10.69
CA ARG A 239 -9.00 15.02 -11.30
C ARG A 239 -8.42 16.40 -11.50
N LEU A 240 -7.33 16.68 -10.80
CA LEU A 240 -6.59 17.93 -10.92
C LEU A 240 -5.25 17.67 -11.59
N SER A 241 -4.84 18.55 -12.49
CA SER A 241 -3.52 18.47 -13.12
C SER A 241 -2.95 19.87 -13.27
N GLY A 242 -1.80 20.11 -12.63
CA GLY A 242 -1.11 21.40 -12.67
C GLY A 242 -0.54 21.70 -14.07
N GLY A 243 0.35 20.86 -14.54
CA GLY A 243 0.92 20.95 -15.88
C GLY A 243 2.40 21.28 -15.87
N ARG A 244 2.78 22.47 -16.22
CA ARG A 244 4.11 23.05 -16.03
C ARG A 244 4.01 24.19 -15.06
N GLY A 245 5.12 24.47 -14.37
CA GLY A 245 5.16 25.48 -13.33
C GLY A 245 5.11 24.83 -11.95
N SER A 246 5.35 25.62 -10.92
CA SER A 246 5.25 25.15 -9.55
C SER A 246 3.82 25.28 -9.06
N ASP A 247 3.07 24.19 -9.11
CA ASP A 247 1.65 24.17 -8.89
C ASP A 247 1.28 23.80 -7.44
N THR A 248 0.12 24.26 -6.99
CA THR A 248 -0.44 23.85 -5.70
C THR A 248 -1.84 23.29 -5.92
N LEU A 249 -2.04 22.01 -5.61
CA LEU A 249 -3.28 21.29 -5.85
C LEU A 249 -3.92 20.84 -4.53
N TYR A 250 -5.22 21.10 -4.36
CA TYR A 250 -6.02 20.67 -3.22
C TYR A 250 -7.19 19.82 -3.70
N GLY A 251 -7.22 18.52 -3.35
CA GLY A 251 -8.34 17.62 -3.67
C GLY A 251 -9.59 17.93 -2.87
N MET A 252 -9.45 18.15 -1.58
CA MET A 252 -10.46 18.50 -0.56
C MET A 252 -11.17 17.28 0.04
N GLU A 253 -12.44 17.01 -0.31
CA GLU A 253 -13.17 15.80 0.04
C GLU A 253 -13.37 14.97 -1.23
N GLY A 254 -13.41 13.63 -1.11
CA GLY A 254 -13.60 12.73 -2.24
C GLY A 254 -12.35 11.88 -2.49
N ASN A 255 -12.44 10.93 -3.38
CA ASN A 255 -11.27 10.16 -3.81
C ASN A 255 -10.70 10.80 -5.07
N ASP A 256 -9.64 11.55 -4.90
CA ASP A 256 -9.13 12.47 -5.91
C ASP A 256 -7.90 11.91 -6.65
N LEU A 257 -7.67 12.40 -7.85
CA LEU A 257 -6.44 12.18 -8.61
C LEU A 257 -5.76 13.52 -8.85
N LEU A 258 -4.65 13.74 -8.17
CA LEU A 258 -3.82 14.94 -8.29
C LEU A 258 -2.54 14.60 -9.08
N MET A 259 -2.21 15.43 -10.04
CA MET A 259 -0.98 15.32 -10.84
C MET A 259 -0.31 16.70 -10.91
N GLY A 260 0.89 16.81 -10.35
CA GLY A 260 1.68 18.05 -10.38
C GLY A 260 2.13 18.37 -11.80
N GLY A 261 3.09 17.65 -12.29
CA GLY A 261 3.58 17.76 -13.65
C GLY A 261 5.08 18.03 -13.76
N ASP A 262 5.47 19.07 -14.49
CA ASP A 262 6.87 19.50 -14.53
C ASP A 262 7.11 20.59 -13.45
N ASP A 263 8.31 20.64 -12.90
CA ASP A 263 8.77 21.56 -11.86
C ASP A 263 8.33 21.15 -10.42
N ARG A 264 8.51 22.01 -9.44
CA ARG A 264 8.22 21.70 -8.04
C ARG A 264 6.77 21.95 -7.69
N ASP A 265 6.06 20.92 -7.28
CA ASP A 265 4.64 20.98 -6.97
C ASP A 265 4.33 20.71 -5.48
N GLU A 266 3.15 21.17 -5.06
CA GLU A 266 2.59 20.88 -3.73
C GLU A 266 1.17 20.30 -3.91
N LEU A 267 1.00 19.03 -3.52
CA LEU A 267 -0.23 18.27 -3.69
C LEU A 267 -0.80 17.88 -2.33
N TYR A 268 -2.06 18.20 -2.10
CA TYR A 268 -2.82 17.92 -0.89
C TYR A 268 -4.09 17.15 -1.25
N GLY A 269 -4.16 15.84 -0.92
CA GLY A 269 -5.32 14.99 -1.20
C GLY A 269 -6.54 15.44 -0.41
N GLY A 270 -6.46 15.33 0.90
CA GLY A 270 -7.48 15.84 1.82
C GLY A 270 -8.23 14.74 2.55
N GLN A 271 -9.50 14.52 2.26
CA GLN A 271 -10.29 13.41 2.80
C GLN A 271 -10.69 12.47 1.67
N GLY A 272 -10.44 11.19 1.82
CA GLY A 272 -10.78 10.16 0.86
C GLY A 272 -9.54 9.32 0.51
N ASP A 273 -9.73 8.28 -0.28
CA ASP A 273 -8.61 7.48 -0.76
C ASP A 273 -8.08 8.13 -2.05
N ASP A 274 -6.99 8.89 -1.92
CA ASP A 274 -6.47 9.77 -2.96
C ASP A 274 -5.28 9.15 -3.71
N ILE A 275 -5.06 9.63 -4.93
CA ILE A 275 -3.87 9.29 -5.73
C ILE A 275 -3.14 10.59 -6.07
N LEU A 276 -1.94 10.75 -5.53
CA LEU A 276 -1.08 11.90 -5.74
C LEU A 276 0.14 11.52 -6.57
N ARG A 277 0.42 12.28 -7.61
CA ARG A 277 1.61 12.13 -8.46
C ARG A 277 2.31 13.47 -8.61
N GLY A 278 3.56 13.52 -8.16
CA GLY A 278 4.41 14.70 -8.39
C GLY A 278 4.85 14.81 -9.85
N ASP A 279 5.13 13.67 -10.49
CA ASP A 279 5.69 13.49 -11.82
C ASP A 279 7.16 13.96 -11.89
N ALA A 280 7.51 15.18 -12.24
CA ALA A 280 8.90 15.61 -12.37
C ALA A 280 9.19 16.91 -11.62
N GLY A 281 9.93 16.82 -10.55
CA GLY A 281 10.22 17.98 -9.69
C GLY A 281 10.91 17.56 -8.42
N ASN A 282 10.87 18.42 -7.43
CA ASN A 282 11.13 18.03 -6.05
C ASN A 282 9.86 18.36 -5.26
N ASP A 283 8.96 17.43 -5.24
CA ASP A 283 7.56 17.64 -4.94
C ASP A 283 7.22 17.41 -3.47
N LEU A 284 6.15 18.02 -3.02
CA LEU A 284 5.54 17.78 -1.71
C LEU A 284 4.16 17.17 -1.90
N LEU A 285 3.97 15.97 -1.40
CA LEU A 285 2.72 15.23 -1.45
C LEU A 285 2.22 14.97 -0.03
N ASP A 286 0.97 15.34 0.24
CA ASP A 286 0.28 15.09 1.51
C ASP A 286 -1.08 14.43 1.21
N GLY A 287 -1.21 13.13 1.54
CA GLY A 287 -2.43 12.34 1.31
C GLY A 287 -3.58 12.83 2.19
N GLY A 288 -3.35 12.88 3.50
CA GLY A 288 -4.28 13.40 4.49
C GLY A 288 -5.05 12.34 5.26
N TYR A 289 -6.31 12.16 5.00
CA TYR A 289 -7.17 11.13 5.60
C TYR A 289 -7.62 10.14 4.53
N GLY A 290 -7.40 8.87 4.72
CA GLY A 290 -7.81 7.81 3.81
C GLY A 290 -6.63 6.89 3.48
N ASN A 291 -6.85 5.92 2.59
CA ASN A 291 -5.76 5.05 2.17
C ASN A 291 -5.21 5.59 0.86
N ASP A 292 -4.14 6.35 0.96
CA ASP A 292 -3.64 7.16 -0.13
C ASP A 292 -2.52 6.45 -0.93
N THR A 293 -2.36 6.84 -2.18
CA THR A 293 -1.23 6.39 -3.01
C THR A 293 -0.42 7.61 -3.47
N LEU A 294 0.82 7.67 -3.03
CA LEU A 294 1.74 8.76 -3.27
C LEU A 294 2.90 8.30 -4.16
N ASP A 295 3.08 8.95 -5.29
CA ASP A 295 4.16 8.71 -6.23
C ASP A 295 4.85 10.05 -6.50
N GLY A 296 6.03 10.25 -5.91
CA GLY A 296 6.80 11.49 -6.12
C GLY A 296 7.23 11.65 -7.57
N GLY A 297 7.54 10.53 -8.23
CA GLY A 297 8.10 10.53 -9.57
C GLY A 297 9.59 10.89 -9.55
N SER A 298 10.07 11.58 -10.60
CA SER A 298 11.50 11.88 -10.69
C SER A 298 11.86 13.14 -9.91
N GLY A 299 12.75 13.02 -8.94
CA GLY A 299 13.18 14.17 -8.16
C GLY A 299 13.75 13.81 -6.81
N ALA A 300 13.62 14.69 -5.88
CA ALA A 300 13.87 14.43 -4.46
C ALA A 300 12.63 14.89 -3.69
N ASP A 301 11.71 13.97 -3.48
CA ASP A 301 10.34 14.26 -3.13
C ASP A 301 10.10 14.08 -1.63
N THR A 302 9.08 14.74 -1.13
CA THR A 302 8.61 14.59 0.25
C THR A 302 7.17 14.13 0.22
N MET A 303 6.91 12.95 0.78
CA MET A 303 5.62 12.29 0.77
C MET A 303 5.17 12.03 2.20
N ALA A 304 3.97 12.45 2.55
CA ALA A 304 3.30 12.18 3.82
C ALA A 304 1.93 11.57 3.54
N GLY A 305 1.66 10.35 4.02
CA GLY A 305 0.37 9.68 3.82
C GLY A 305 -0.70 10.23 4.75
N GLY A 306 -0.37 10.28 6.02
CA GLY A 306 -1.24 10.81 7.06
C GLY A 306 -1.97 9.74 7.85
N LEU A 307 -3.30 9.73 7.86
CA LEU A 307 -4.08 8.69 8.53
C LEU A 307 -4.70 7.75 7.51
N GLY A 308 -4.37 6.48 7.59
CA GLY A 308 -4.86 5.42 6.72
C GLY A 308 -3.78 4.39 6.44
N ASN A 309 -4.04 3.45 5.55
CA ASN A 309 -3.00 2.52 5.12
C ASN A 309 -2.48 2.98 3.77
N ASP A 310 -1.33 3.66 3.81
CA ASP A 310 -0.84 4.41 2.69
C ASP A 310 0.22 3.67 1.86
N VAL A 311 0.31 4.02 0.60
CA VAL A 311 1.24 3.41 -0.35
C VAL A 311 2.14 4.49 -0.95
N TYR A 312 3.44 4.26 -0.85
CA TYR A 312 4.48 5.15 -1.37
C TYR A 312 5.26 4.50 -2.49
N HIS A 313 5.49 5.23 -3.55
CA HIS A 313 6.43 4.87 -4.61
C HIS A 313 7.69 5.72 -4.50
N VAL A 314 8.84 5.06 -4.31
CA VAL A 314 10.14 5.69 -4.12
C VAL A 314 11.06 5.26 -5.26
N ASP A 315 11.51 6.21 -6.06
CA ASP A 315 12.43 5.94 -7.18
C ASP A 315 13.79 6.63 -7.03
N ASN A 316 13.94 7.50 -6.03
CA ASN A 316 15.17 8.23 -5.75
C ASN A 316 15.60 8.07 -4.28
N VAL A 317 16.90 7.90 -4.06
CA VAL A 317 17.46 7.74 -2.70
C VAL A 317 17.29 8.98 -1.81
N ASN A 318 16.96 10.14 -2.38
CA ASN A 318 16.72 11.38 -1.65
C ASN A 318 15.24 11.63 -1.37
N ASP A 319 14.35 10.73 -1.79
CA ASP A 319 12.95 10.82 -1.43
C ASP A 319 12.78 10.63 0.08
N THR A 320 11.87 11.38 0.64
CA THR A 320 11.59 11.35 2.08
C THR A 320 10.13 10.97 2.28
N VAL A 321 9.91 9.83 2.93
CA VAL A 321 8.58 9.42 3.40
C VAL A 321 8.46 9.83 4.87
N ILE A 322 7.33 10.40 5.23
CA ILE A 322 7.01 10.87 6.59
C ILE A 322 5.71 10.20 7.02
N GLU A 323 5.77 9.51 8.16
CA GLU A 323 4.60 8.88 8.77
C GLU A 323 4.35 9.33 10.20
N GLU A 324 3.07 9.42 10.56
CA GLU A 324 2.63 9.76 11.89
C GLU A 324 2.44 8.51 12.77
N MET A 325 2.52 8.68 14.08
CA MET A 325 2.26 7.60 15.04
C MET A 325 0.79 7.18 14.97
N ASN A 326 0.52 5.92 14.70
CA ASN A 326 -0.80 5.33 14.45
C ASN A 326 -1.45 5.87 13.14
N GLY A 327 -0.63 6.21 12.17
CA GLY A 327 -1.08 6.54 10.81
C GLY A 327 -1.86 5.37 10.20
N GLY A 328 -1.30 4.18 10.24
CA GLY A 328 -1.92 2.98 9.69
C GLY A 328 -0.98 1.79 9.61
N ILE A 329 -1.13 1.01 8.56
CA ILE A 329 -0.15 0.00 8.13
C ILE A 329 0.29 0.39 6.72
N ASP A 330 1.50 0.90 6.64
CA ASP A 330 1.97 1.62 5.48
C ASP A 330 2.98 0.83 4.66
N THR A 331 2.96 1.04 3.34
CA THR A 331 3.77 0.25 2.41
C THR A 331 4.57 1.13 1.47
N ILE A 332 5.88 0.93 1.46
CA ILE A 332 6.78 1.55 0.50
C ILE A 332 7.15 0.55 -0.60
N TYR A 333 6.98 0.94 -1.85
CA TYR A 333 7.56 0.29 -3.01
C TYR A 333 8.75 1.10 -3.50
N SER A 334 9.96 0.52 -3.42
CA SER A 334 11.18 1.23 -3.79
C SER A 334 11.95 0.56 -4.92
N SER A 335 12.29 1.31 -5.96
CA SER A 335 13.21 0.85 -7.01
C SER A 335 14.68 1.08 -6.68
N VAL A 336 14.98 1.73 -5.56
CA VAL A 336 16.32 2.06 -5.08
C VAL A 336 16.58 1.48 -3.69
N THR A 337 17.82 1.56 -3.21
CA THR A 337 18.13 1.25 -1.81
C THR A 337 17.42 2.22 -0.89
N TYR A 338 16.64 1.70 0.06
CA TYR A 338 15.84 2.55 0.94
C TYR A 338 15.81 2.04 2.39
N THR A 339 15.54 2.95 3.31
CA THR A 339 15.33 2.64 4.74
C THR A 339 13.92 3.06 5.12
N ALA A 340 13.13 2.13 5.63
CA ALA A 340 11.80 2.44 6.14
C ALA A 340 11.90 3.45 7.29
N PRO A 341 11.24 4.61 7.19
CA PRO A 341 11.19 5.54 8.31
C PRO A 341 10.37 4.98 9.47
N THR A 342 10.40 5.68 10.62
CA THR A 342 9.56 5.29 11.76
C THR A 342 8.08 5.30 11.37
N HIS A 343 7.34 4.32 11.90
CA HIS A 343 5.90 4.12 11.66
C HIS A 343 5.52 3.58 10.27
N VAL A 344 6.47 3.13 9.46
CA VAL A 344 6.21 2.33 8.26
C VAL A 344 6.50 0.86 8.57
N GLU A 345 5.59 -0.02 8.23
CA GLU A 345 5.70 -1.46 8.48
C GLU A 345 6.24 -2.24 7.29
N ASN A 346 5.90 -1.87 6.06
CA ASN A 346 6.21 -2.67 4.89
C ASN A 346 7.13 -1.93 3.91
N LEU A 347 8.19 -2.62 3.47
CA LEU A 347 9.08 -2.12 2.42
C LEU A 347 9.34 -3.22 1.40
N THR A 348 8.93 -2.97 0.17
CA THR A 348 9.11 -3.88 -0.96
C THR A 348 10.04 -3.27 -2.00
N LEU A 349 11.13 -3.96 -2.32
CA LEU A 349 12.00 -3.60 -3.42
C LEU A 349 11.37 -4.00 -4.76
N THR A 350 11.42 -3.12 -5.73
CA THR A 350 10.88 -3.35 -7.07
C THR A 350 12.00 -3.48 -8.12
N GLY A 351 11.64 -3.91 -9.33
CA GLY A 351 12.63 -4.10 -10.39
C GLY A 351 13.46 -5.37 -10.23
N ASN A 352 14.71 -5.34 -10.69
CA ASN A 352 15.63 -6.48 -10.69
C ASN A 352 17.08 -6.11 -10.35
N ASP A 353 17.32 -4.89 -9.89
CA ASP A 353 18.63 -4.43 -9.49
C ASP A 353 19.00 -4.95 -8.09
N ASN A 354 20.29 -5.02 -7.80
CA ASN A 354 20.80 -5.40 -6.49
C ASN A 354 20.64 -4.22 -5.52
N THR A 355 19.48 -4.07 -4.94
CA THR A 355 19.13 -3.00 -4.01
C THR A 355 19.01 -3.53 -2.58
N PHE A 356 19.00 -2.61 -1.61
CA PHE A 356 18.98 -2.94 -0.19
C PHE A 356 17.74 -2.35 0.48
N ALA A 357 17.12 -3.12 1.39
CA ALA A 357 16.03 -2.65 2.23
C ALA A 357 16.45 -2.71 3.71
N PHE A 358 16.20 -1.65 4.42
CA PHE A 358 16.43 -1.56 5.86
C PHE A 358 15.11 -1.24 6.55
N GLY A 359 14.75 -2.04 7.55
CA GLY A 359 13.63 -1.76 8.44
C GLY A 359 13.96 -0.68 9.49
N ASN A 360 13.06 -0.52 10.42
CA ASN A 360 13.16 0.44 11.52
C ASN A 360 13.24 -0.25 12.89
N ASN A 361 12.55 0.25 13.93
CA ASN A 361 12.51 -0.37 15.26
C ASN A 361 11.16 -1.06 15.56
N ALA A 362 10.27 -1.17 14.58
CA ALA A 362 8.99 -1.86 14.69
C ALA A 362 9.06 -3.20 13.96
N ASP A 363 8.05 -4.03 14.12
CA ASP A 363 7.91 -5.28 13.37
C ASP A 363 7.68 -4.96 11.89
N ASN A 364 8.68 -5.24 11.05
CA ASN A 364 8.65 -4.92 9.63
C ASN A 364 8.43 -6.15 8.73
N ILE A 365 7.84 -5.94 7.57
CA ILE A 365 7.86 -6.87 6.45
C ILE A 365 8.74 -6.30 5.35
N LEU A 366 9.90 -6.93 5.11
CA LEU A 366 10.82 -6.53 4.06
C LEU A 366 10.76 -7.54 2.92
N THR A 367 10.52 -7.09 1.71
CA THR A 367 10.45 -7.95 0.53
C THR A 367 11.47 -7.51 -0.51
N GLY A 368 12.36 -8.43 -0.88
CA GLY A 368 13.33 -8.26 -1.95
C GLY A 368 12.69 -8.33 -3.34
N ASN A 369 13.46 -7.98 -4.35
CA ASN A 369 13.11 -8.16 -5.76
C ASN A 369 13.77 -9.42 -6.34
N SER A 370 14.01 -9.48 -7.66
CA SER A 370 14.71 -10.62 -8.29
C SER A 370 16.24 -10.45 -8.42
N GLY A 371 16.80 -9.40 -7.85
CA GLY A 371 18.24 -9.16 -7.76
C GLY A 371 18.84 -9.73 -6.48
N ASN A 372 20.16 -9.64 -6.32
CA ASN A 372 20.82 -10.01 -5.06
C ASN A 372 20.63 -8.89 -4.04
N ASN A 373 19.71 -9.07 -3.13
CA ASN A 373 19.32 -8.05 -2.18
C ASN A 373 20.08 -8.16 -0.85
N ARG A 374 20.09 -7.08 -0.10
CA ARG A 374 20.39 -7.09 1.32
C ARG A 374 19.21 -6.54 2.09
N LEU A 375 18.61 -7.39 2.91
CA LEU A 375 17.50 -7.05 3.77
C LEU A 375 17.98 -7.01 5.22
N SER A 376 17.59 -6.01 5.99
CA SER A 376 17.91 -5.92 7.42
C SER A 376 16.69 -5.42 8.18
N GLY A 377 16.09 -6.24 9.02
CA GLY A 377 14.90 -5.92 9.80
C GLY A 377 15.16 -4.81 10.79
N GLY A 378 16.08 -5.00 11.70
CA GLY A 378 16.48 -4.00 12.66
C GLY A 378 16.13 -4.38 14.08
N ARG A 379 15.16 -3.75 14.69
CA ARG A 379 14.52 -4.19 15.93
C ARG A 379 13.09 -4.51 15.65
N GLY A 380 12.50 -5.41 16.44
CA GLY A 380 11.15 -5.88 16.26
C GLY A 380 11.14 -7.33 15.79
N SER A 381 9.97 -7.91 15.65
CA SER A 381 9.84 -9.25 15.08
C SER A 381 9.56 -9.13 13.59
N ASP A 382 10.62 -9.23 12.82
CA ASP A 382 10.61 -8.91 11.40
C ASP A 382 10.31 -10.13 10.51
N THR A 383 9.77 -9.89 9.34
CA THR A 383 9.60 -10.92 8.31
C THR A 383 10.30 -10.49 7.02
N LEU A 384 11.31 -11.24 6.63
CA LEU A 384 12.17 -10.94 5.50
C LEU A 384 11.99 -11.97 4.38
N TYR A 385 11.64 -11.51 3.18
CA TYR A 385 11.52 -12.32 1.98
C TYR A 385 12.59 -11.93 0.97
N GLY A 386 13.59 -12.80 0.72
CA GLY A 386 14.62 -12.56 -0.32
C GLY A 386 14.05 -12.65 -1.73
N ASN A 387 13.17 -13.63 -1.99
CA ASN A 387 12.57 -14.01 -3.27
C ASN A 387 13.56 -14.69 -4.22
N GLU A 388 13.87 -14.09 -5.40
CA GLU A 388 14.88 -14.63 -6.32
C GLU A 388 16.20 -13.88 -6.11
N GLY A 389 17.31 -14.56 -6.30
CA GLY A 389 18.64 -13.95 -6.16
C GLY A 389 19.52 -14.72 -5.18
N ASN A 390 20.70 -14.19 -4.89
CA ASN A 390 21.52 -14.69 -3.79
C ASN A 390 21.55 -13.59 -2.73
N ASP A 391 20.69 -13.73 -1.74
CA ASP A 391 20.33 -12.65 -0.85
C ASP A 391 21.09 -12.73 0.49
N LEU A 392 21.19 -11.59 1.15
CA LEU A 392 21.67 -11.47 2.51
C LEU A 392 20.53 -10.93 3.39
N LEU A 393 19.97 -11.79 4.24
CA LEU A 393 18.90 -11.45 5.17
C LEU A 393 19.49 -11.36 6.58
N MET A 394 19.18 -10.29 7.28
CA MET A 394 19.57 -10.07 8.67
C MET A 394 18.32 -9.64 9.45
N GLY A 395 17.88 -10.43 10.40
CA GLY A 395 16.74 -10.13 11.28
C GLY A 395 17.06 -8.95 12.18
N GLY A 396 17.86 -9.15 13.18
CA GLY A 396 18.33 -8.13 14.11
C GLY A 396 17.99 -8.45 15.55
N ASP A 397 17.39 -7.48 16.28
CA ASP A 397 16.90 -7.75 17.63
C ASP A 397 15.41 -8.15 17.54
N GLY A 398 15.04 -9.36 17.88
CA GLY A 398 13.64 -9.82 17.91
C GLY A 398 13.45 -11.24 17.39
N ASN A 399 12.22 -11.72 17.32
CA ASN A 399 11.96 -13.08 16.84
C ASN A 399 11.57 -13.01 15.36
N ASP A 400 12.50 -13.31 14.50
CA ASP A 400 12.42 -13.02 13.09
C ASP A 400 12.03 -14.23 12.23
N HIS A 401 11.45 -13.96 11.07
CA HIS A 401 11.16 -14.94 10.04
C HIS A 401 11.93 -14.61 8.76
N LEU A 402 12.91 -15.45 8.40
CA LEU A 402 13.80 -15.24 7.27
C LEU A 402 13.53 -16.27 6.17
N TYR A 403 12.98 -15.82 5.05
CA TYR A 403 12.71 -16.61 3.86
C TYR A 403 13.73 -16.27 2.79
N GLY A 404 14.75 -17.14 2.57
CA GLY A 404 15.76 -16.91 1.53
C GLY A 404 15.13 -16.83 0.14
N GLY A 405 14.29 -17.81 -0.18
CA GLY A 405 13.72 -17.98 -1.51
C GLY A 405 14.69 -18.65 -2.46
N SER A 406 14.49 -18.46 -3.77
CA SER A 406 15.32 -19.17 -4.74
C SER A 406 16.69 -18.51 -4.91
N GLY A 407 17.75 -19.27 -4.69
CA GLY A 407 19.12 -18.77 -4.83
C GLY A 407 20.10 -19.49 -3.94
N ALA A 408 21.15 -18.83 -3.56
CA ALA A 408 22.09 -19.31 -2.55
C ALA A 408 22.22 -18.20 -1.49
N ASP A 409 21.35 -18.26 -0.52
CA ASP A 409 21.09 -17.16 0.39
C ASP A 409 21.93 -17.26 1.66
N THR A 410 22.12 -16.13 2.29
CA THR A 410 22.76 -16.06 3.61
C THR A 410 21.78 -15.40 4.57
N MET A 411 21.37 -16.12 5.58
CA MET A 411 20.40 -15.71 6.58
C MET A 411 21.05 -15.64 7.96
N ARG A 412 20.74 -14.63 8.72
CA ARG A 412 21.21 -14.39 10.05
C ARG A 412 20.09 -13.76 10.88
N GLY A 413 19.68 -14.42 11.95
CA GLY A 413 18.64 -13.91 12.85
C GLY A 413 19.16 -12.82 13.78
N ASP A 414 20.37 -13.00 14.29
CA ASP A 414 20.95 -12.21 15.39
C ASP A 414 20.22 -12.48 16.73
N ASP A 415 19.88 -11.45 17.56
CA ASP A 415 19.31 -11.65 18.90
C ASP A 415 17.81 -12.01 18.85
N GLY A 416 17.43 -13.24 19.18
CA GLY A 416 16.01 -13.63 19.22
C GLY A 416 15.77 -15.13 19.10
N HIS A 417 14.50 -15.51 18.90
CA HIS A 417 14.13 -16.88 18.55
C HIS A 417 13.66 -16.89 17.10
N ASP A 418 14.59 -17.22 16.21
CA ASP A 418 14.44 -16.97 14.80
C ASP A 418 14.00 -18.21 14.01
N ASN A 419 13.29 -17.96 12.92
CA ASN A 419 12.83 -18.99 12.01
C ASN A 419 13.44 -18.78 10.62
N TYR A 420 14.19 -19.77 10.17
CA TYR A 420 14.85 -19.79 8.87
C TYR A 420 14.13 -20.73 7.91
N TYR A 421 13.82 -20.26 6.72
CA TYR A 421 13.19 -21.06 5.68
C TYR A 421 14.19 -21.29 4.55
N VAL A 422 14.66 -22.55 4.45
CA VAL A 422 15.71 -23.01 3.54
C VAL A 422 15.09 -23.85 2.44
N ASP A 423 15.27 -23.44 1.19
CA ASP A 423 14.79 -24.18 0.02
C ASP A 423 15.90 -24.62 -0.93
N ASN A 424 17.12 -24.14 -0.72
CA ASN A 424 18.28 -24.47 -1.53
C ASN A 424 19.42 -25.03 -0.64
N ILE A 425 20.09 -26.08 -1.14
CA ILE A 425 21.20 -26.72 -0.42
C ILE A 425 22.43 -25.82 -0.21
N ASN A 426 22.51 -24.71 -0.95
CA ASN A 426 23.60 -23.73 -0.82
C ASN A 426 23.27 -22.58 0.14
N ASP A 427 22.07 -22.56 0.71
CA ASP A 427 21.69 -21.57 1.70
C ASP A 427 22.52 -21.74 2.97
N LYS A 428 22.83 -20.62 3.58
CA LYS A 428 23.63 -20.56 4.80
C LYS A 428 22.87 -19.83 5.89
N VAL A 429 22.64 -20.54 6.98
CA VAL A 429 22.21 -19.93 8.23
C VAL A 429 23.45 -19.70 9.09
N ILE A 430 23.54 -18.54 9.69
CA ILE A 430 24.69 -18.12 10.52
C ILE A 430 24.16 -17.61 11.85
N GLU A 431 24.53 -18.28 12.94
CA GLU A 431 24.22 -17.92 14.30
C GLU A 431 25.47 -17.78 15.17
N ARG A 432 25.34 -17.09 16.27
CA ARG A 432 26.38 -16.92 17.29
C ARG A 432 25.89 -17.40 18.66
N TRP A 433 26.83 -17.58 19.54
CA TRP A 433 26.52 -18.05 20.89
C TRP A 433 25.66 -17.06 21.67
N GLY A 434 24.49 -17.54 22.09
CA GLY A 434 23.59 -16.85 23.03
C GLY A 434 22.62 -15.86 22.35
N GLU A 435 22.45 -15.95 21.04
CA GLU A 435 21.49 -15.13 20.27
C GLU A 435 20.06 -15.66 20.44
N GLY A 436 19.85 -16.97 20.73
CA GLY A 436 18.50 -17.46 21.03
C GLY A 436 18.31 -18.96 21.06
N VAL A 437 17.12 -19.40 20.69
CA VAL A 437 16.76 -20.78 20.36
C VAL A 437 16.07 -20.75 19.00
N ASP A 438 16.75 -21.30 18.00
CA ASP A 438 16.45 -21.02 16.62
C ASP A 438 15.97 -22.25 15.85
N THR A 439 15.13 -22.05 14.85
CA THR A 439 14.51 -23.12 14.09
C THR A 439 14.74 -22.97 12.59
N ILE A 440 15.28 -24.02 11.98
CA ILE A 440 15.38 -24.13 10.52
C ILE A 440 14.24 -25.00 10.00
N TYR A 441 13.48 -24.48 9.05
CA TYR A 441 12.52 -25.19 8.22
C TYR A 441 13.15 -25.43 6.84
N SER A 442 13.46 -26.69 6.50
CA SER A 442 14.15 -26.99 5.24
C SER A 442 13.36 -27.91 4.34
N SER A 443 13.17 -27.54 3.08
CA SER A 443 12.60 -28.41 2.03
C SER A 443 13.66 -29.31 1.35
N VAL A 444 14.93 -29.09 1.68
CA VAL A 444 16.09 -29.85 1.17
C VAL A 444 16.86 -30.48 2.32
N SER A 445 17.80 -31.36 2.00
CA SER A 445 18.73 -31.89 2.99
C SER A 445 19.59 -30.80 3.60
N TYR A 446 19.69 -30.80 4.95
CA TYR A 446 20.39 -29.69 5.63
C TYR A 446 21.20 -30.17 6.83
N THR A 447 22.27 -29.47 7.13
CA THR A 447 23.08 -29.66 8.33
C THR A 447 22.94 -28.43 9.22
N ILE A 448 22.54 -28.64 10.46
CA ILE A 448 22.36 -27.57 11.45
C ILE A 448 23.71 -26.88 11.71
N PRO A 449 23.85 -25.59 11.50
CA PRO A 449 25.05 -24.86 11.88
C PRO A 449 25.20 -24.78 13.40
N THR A 450 26.39 -24.41 13.88
CA THR A 450 26.65 -24.21 15.30
C THR A 450 25.70 -23.16 15.87
N TYR A 451 25.16 -23.38 17.07
CA TYR A 451 24.25 -22.51 17.83
C TYR A 451 22.81 -22.45 17.30
N VAL A 452 22.39 -23.31 16.41
CA VAL A 452 20.99 -23.52 16.07
C VAL A 452 20.55 -24.85 16.74
N GLU A 453 19.36 -24.89 17.32
CA GLU A 453 18.86 -26.01 18.09
C GLU A 453 17.88 -26.89 17.32
N HIS A 454 17.07 -26.30 16.42
CA HIS A 454 15.96 -27.05 15.82
C HIS A 454 16.04 -27.10 14.30
N LEU A 455 15.75 -28.28 13.74
CA LEU A 455 15.56 -28.52 12.32
C LEU A 455 14.26 -29.25 12.07
N THR A 456 13.41 -28.70 11.23
CA THR A 456 12.23 -29.39 10.72
C THR A 456 12.36 -29.55 9.20
N LEU A 457 12.43 -30.78 8.73
CA LEU A 457 12.39 -31.10 7.31
C LEU A 457 10.94 -31.00 6.83
N THR A 458 10.73 -30.31 5.71
CA THR A 458 9.39 -30.05 5.16
C THR A 458 9.15 -30.84 3.87
N GLY A 459 7.87 -30.95 3.44
CA GLY A 459 7.51 -31.66 2.22
C GLY A 459 7.45 -33.17 2.38
N SER A 460 7.81 -33.93 1.31
CA SER A 460 7.73 -35.39 1.28
C SER A 460 8.92 -36.04 0.56
N ASN A 461 9.96 -35.28 0.29
CA ASN A 461 11.17 -35.82 -0.34
C ASN A 461 12.01 -36.60 0.67
N ASN A 462 12.78 -37.56 0.17
CA ASN A 462 13.77 -38.26 0.98
C ASN A 462 14.95 -37.31 1.23
N THR A 463 15.04 -36.81 2.45
CA THR A 463 16.03 -35.80 2.86
C THR A 463 16.85 -36.29 4.06
N PHE A 464 18.00 -35.68 4.28
CA PHE A 464 18.75 -35.87 5.51
C PHE A 464 18.76 -34.61 6.37
N GLY A 465 18.72 -34.79 7.69
CA GLY A 465 18.94 -33.77 8.71
C GLY A 465 20.11 -34.17 9.60
N ILE A 466 21.12 -33.29 9.68
CA ILE A 466 22.30 -33.54 10.52
C ILE A 466 22.39 -32.45 11.57
N GLY A 467 22.48 -32.83 12.83
CA GLY A 467 22.68 -31.92 13.97
C GLY A 467 24.08 -31.35 14.07
N ASN A 468 24.33 -30.70 15.17
CA ASN A 468 25.65 -30.17 15.55
C ASN A 468 26.14 -30.83 16.84
N TYR A 469 26.96 -30.17 17.63
CA TYR A 469 27.46 -30.72 18.93
C TYR A 469 26.61 -30.28 20.13
N GLY A 470 25.57 -29.54 19.94
CA GLY A 470 24.61 -29.12 20.99
C GLY A 470 23.39 -30.00 21.02
N ASP A 471 22.55 -29.82 22.03
CA ASP A 471 21.28 -30.56 22.16
C ASP A 471 20.31 -30.11 21.06
N ASN A 472 20.05 -30.98 20.06
CA ASN A 472 19.22 -30.65 18.91
C ASN A 472 17.84 -31.32 18.96
N THR A 473 16.85 -30.70 18.36
CA THR A 473 15.59 -31.35 17.97
C THR A 473 15.49 -31.41 16.47
N ILE A 474 15.48 -32.62 15.90
CA ILE A 474 15.38 -32.80 14.44
C ILE A 474 14.09 -33.55 14.12
N THR A 475 13.24 -32.92 13.33
CA THR A 475 11.98 -33.52 12.88
C THR A 475 12.05 -33.79 11.37
N GLY A 476 11.84 -35.05 11.01
CA GLY A 476 11.72 -35.50 9.61
C GLY A 476 10.42 -35.04 8.95
N ASN A 477 10.26 -35.41 7.69
CA ASN A 477 9.03 -35.19 6.93
C ASN A 477 8.32 -36.55 6.67
N SER A 478 7.45 -36.64 5.66
CA SER A 478 6.77 -37.87 5.29
C SER A 478 7.52 -38.74 4.26
N GLY A 479 8.76 -38.44 3.95
CA GLY A 479 9.64 -39.22 3.09
C GLY A 479 10.58 -40.10 3.91
N HIS A 480 11.41 -40.94 3.26
CA HIS A 480 12.44 -41.70 3.95
C HIS A 480 13.60 -40.78 4.34
N ASN A 481 13.68 -40.44 5.61
CA ASN A 481 14.67 -39.49 6.12
C ASN A 481 15.93 -40.20 6.65
N GLN A 482 17.02 -39.48 6.66
CA GLN A 482 18.22 -39.84 7.39
C GLN A 482 18.53 -38.75 8.40
N LEU A 483 18.28 -39.01 9.69
CA LEU A 483 18.49 -38.07 10.78
C LEU A 483 19.69 -38.47 11.61
N ASN A 484 20.56 -37.53 11.91
CA ASN A 484 21.74 -37.75 12.74
C ASN A 484 21.91 -36.61 13.75
N GLY A 485 21.87 -36.90 15.05
CA GLY A 485 22.05 -35.90 16.12
C GLY A 485 23.49 -35.38 16.23
N GLU A 486 24.48 -36.24 15.95
CA GLU A 486 25.93 -36.04 16.15
C GLU A 486 26.32 -36.06 17.63
N GLY A 487 26.16 -35.01 18.35
CA GLY A 487 26.49 -34.96 19.78
C GLY A 487 25.69 -33.93 20.53
N GLY A 488 25.54 -34.14 21.82
CA GLY A 488 24.53 -33.45 22.65
C GLY A 488 23.47 -34.45 23.06
N ASN A 489 22.42 -33.99 23.78
CA ASN A 489 21.26 -34.84 24.09
C ASN A 489 20.16 -34.53 23.10
N ASP A 490 20.06 -35.30 22.05
CA ASP A 490 19.23 -34.97 20.90
C ASP A 490 17.83 -35.60 20.97
N THR A 491 16.89 -34.99 20.28
CA THR A 491 15.55 -35.56 20.07
C THR A 491 15.27 -35.64 18.58
N LEU A 492 15.13 -36.87 18.06
CA LEU A 492 14.90 -37.12 16.65
C LEU A 492 13.53 -37.73 16.42
N TYR A 493 12.76 -37.15 15.51
CA TYR A 493 11.46 -37.66 15.07
C TYR A 493 11.53 -38.02 13.58
N GLY A 494 11.41 -39.33 13.22
CA GLY A 494 11.34 -39.78 11.81
C GLY A 494 10.03 -39.35 11.14
N MET A 495 8.94 -39.45 11.86
CA MET A 495 7.56 -39.15 11.45
C MET A 495 6.93 -40.29 10.64
N SER A 496 6.97 -40.24 9.32
CA SER A 496 6.43 -41.27 8.45
C SER A 496 7.45 -41.62 7.36
N GLY A 497 7.51 -42.87 6.93
CA GLY A 497 8.48 -43.34 5.96
C GLY A 497 9.43 -44.36 6.60
N ASP A 498 10.23 -45.03 5.80
CA ASP A 498 11.25 -45.95 6.38
C ASP A 498 12.50 -45.09 6.67
N ASP A 499 12.68 -44.73 7.92
CA ASP A 499 13.65 -43.72 8.35
C ASP A 499 14.93 -44.35 8.94
N LEU A 500 16.02 -43.59 8.89
CA LEU A 500 17.27 -43.92 9.53
C LEU A 500 17.62 -42.82 10.55
N LEU A 501 17.53 -43.16 11.83
CA LEU A 501 17.81 -42.26 12.95
C LEU A 501 19.09 -42.69 13.67
N SER A 502 19.99 -41.75 13.92
CA SER A 502 21.18 -41.97 14.76
C SER A 502 21.27 -40.83 15.79
N GLY A 503 21.26 -41.15 17.08
CA GLY A 503 21.45 -40.19 18.15
C GLY A 503 22.86 -39.61 18.12
N GLY A 504 23.84 -40.46 18.25
CA GLY A 504 25.25 -40.08 18.21
C GLY A 504 25.93 -40.21 19.56
N SER A 505 26.35 -39.11 20.14
CA SER A 505 26.91 -39.14 21.50
C SER A 505 26.12 -38.20 22.43
N GLY A 506 25.66 -38.72 23.54
CA GLY A 506 24.80 -38.05 24.51
C GLY A 506 23.64 -38.91 24.92
N ASN A 507 22.65 -38.37 25.62
CA ASN A 507 21.47 -39.15 26.01
C ASN A 507 20.32 -38.73 25.10
N ASP A 508 20.04 -39.57 24.10
CA ASP A 508 19.20 -39.21 22.99
C ASP A 508 17.77 -39.79 23.08
N TYR A 509 16.83 -39.13 22.44
CA TYR A 509 15.44 -39.57 22.28
C TYR A 509 15.15 -39.75 20.80
N LEU A 510 14.94 -41.02 20.36
CA LEU A 510 14.70 -41.36 18.97
C LEU A 510 13.29 -41.95 18.81
N TYR A 511 12.50 -41.36 17.93
CA TYR A 511 11.16 -41.80 17.57
C TYR A 511 11.12 -42.07 16.08
N GLY A 512 10.98 -43.38 15.67
CA GLY A 512 10.86 -43.75 14.27
C GLY A 512 9.59 -43.19 13.64
N GLY A 513 8.45 -43.67 14.11
CA GLY A 513 7.15 -43.22 13.66
C GLY A 513 6.36 -44.29 12.92
N ASP A 514 5.85 -43.95 11.73
CA ASP A 514 5.19 -44.91 10.85
C ASP A 514 6.18 -45.36 9.77
N GLY A 515 6.48 -46.65 9.65
CA GLY A 515 7.37 -47.18 8.63
C GLY A 515 8.36 -48.22 9.17
N ASP A 516 9.10 -48.86 8.29
CA ASP A 516 10.12 -49.83 8.71
C ASP A 516 11.43 -49.09 9.04
N ASP A 517 11.60 -48.66 10.30
CA ASP A 517 12.62 -47.71 10.72
C ASP A 517 13.91 -48.39 11.22
N ARG A 518 15.00 -47.61 11.16
CA ARG A 518 16.29 -48.02 11.76
C ARG A 518 16.76 -46.98 12.76
N LEU A 519 16.79 -47.35 14.04
CA LEU A 519 17.18 -46.48 15.13
C LEU A 519 18.49 -46.97 15.75
N ASN A 520 19.42 -46.04 15.93
CA ASN A 520 20.67 -46.26 16.64
C ASN A 520 20.88 -45.16 17.67
N GLY A 521 20.81 -45.50 18.96
CA GLY A 521 21.06 -44.54 20.05
C GLY A 521 22.47 -43.97 19.97
N GLY A 522 23.46 -44.82 20.10
CA GLY A 522 24.86 -44.42 20.01
C GLY A 522 25.62 -44.56 21.32
N ASP A 523 26.30 -43.48 21.74
CA ASP A 523 26.96 -43.44 23.04
C ASP A 523 26.10 -42.67 24.04
N GLY A 524 25.61 -43.30 25.10
CA GLY A 524 24.84 -42.59 26.12
C GLY A 524 23.76 -43.42 26.79
N ILE A 525 22.80 -42.78 27.42
CA ILE A 525 21.62 -43.42 27.96
C ILE A 525 20.42 -42.98 27.13
N ASP A 526 20.08 -43.84 26.16
CA ASP A 526 19.19 -43.48 25.09
C ASP A 526 17.76 -43.99 25.30
N TYR A 527 16.80 -43.33 24.70
CA TYR A 527 15.42 -43.76 24.59
C TYR A 527 15.06 -43.93 23.09
N LEU A 528 14.76 -45.16 22.70
CA LEU A 528 14.40 -45.53 21.35
C LEU A 528 12.94 -46.00 21.31
N HIS A 529 12.15 -45.49 20.42
CA HIS A 529 10.78 -45.91 20.14
C HIS A 529 10.62 -46.15 18.63
N GLY A 530 10.48 -47.44 18.24
CA GLY A 530 10.29 -47.80 16.83
C GLY A 530 9.06 -47.16 16.24
N GLY A 531 7.88 -47.54 16.69
CA GLY A 531 6.62 -47.02 16.24
C GLY A 531 5.73 -48.07 15.59
N ASP A 532 5.11 -47.71 14.47
CA ASP A 532 4.36 -48.65 13.66
C ASP A 532 5.23 -49.13 12.47
N GLY A 533 5.54 -50.44 12.39
CA GLY A 533 6.34 -50.95 11.28
C GLY A 533 7.20 -52.14 11.70
N ASN A 534 8.16 -52.52 10.87
CA ASN A 534 9.09 -53.59 11.27
C ASN A 534 10.47 -52.97 11.49
N ASP A 535 10.70 -52.56 12.72
CA ASP A 535 11.78 -51.67 13.07
C ASP A 535 13.06 -52.42 13.45
N TYR A 536 14.20 -51.76 13.25
CA TYR A 536 15.50 -52.25 13.65
C TYR A 536 16.14 -51.27 14.66
N LEU A 537 16.24 -51.69 15.93
CA LEU A 537 16.66 -50.85 17.03
C LEU A 537 17.97 -51.30 17.62
N THR A 538 18.90 -50.39 17.82
CA THR A 538 20.19 -50.61 18.49
C THR A 538 20.38 -49.52 19.53
N GLY A 539 20.45 -49.87 20.83
CA GLY A 539 20.74 -48.92 21.91
C GLY A 539 22.13 -48.31 21.73
N GLY A 540 23.13 -49.15 21.69
CA GLY A 540 24.52 -48.72 21.60
C GLY A 540 25.26 -48.91 22.90
N SER A 541 26.15 -47.97 23.26
CA SER A 541 26.82 -48.05 24.57
C SER A 541 26.06 -47.24 25.60
N GLY A 542 25.75 -47.85 26.74
CA GLY A 542 24.99 -47.22 27.82
C GLY A 542 23.84 -48.11 28.30
N SER A 543 23.01 -47.59 29.16
CA SER A 543 21.83 -48.33 29.66
C SER A 543 20.56 -47.77 29.04
N ASP A 544 20.18 -48.30 27.91
CA ASP A 544 19.17 -47.75 27.03
C ASP A 544 17.76 -48.24 27.35
N THR A 545 16.78 -47.47 26.98
CA THR A 545 15.37 -47.88 27.02
C THR A 545 14.87 -48.05 25.60
N ILE A 546 14.44 -49.26 25.26
CA ILE A 546 13.98 -49.63 23.93
C ILE A 546 12.50 -49.99 23.98
N VAL A 547 11.70 -49.29 23.21
CA VAL A 547 10.28 -49.56 22.95
C VAL A 547 10.20 -50.01 21.49
N THR A 548 9.83 -51.26 21.22
CA THR A 548 9.78 -51.78 19.85
C THR A 548 8.60 -51.22 19.07
N GLY A 549 7.42 -51.18 19.69
CA GLY A 549 6.20 -50.67 19.05
C GLY A 549 5.36 -51.78 18.42
N ALA A 550 4.71 -51.45 17.31
CA ALA A 550 3.81 -52.38 16.64
C ALA A 550 4.42 -52.95 15.35
N GLY A 551 4.70 -54.24 15.29
CA GLY A 551 5.26 -54.84 14.09
C GLY A 551 6.02 -56.13 14.32
N LYS A 552 6.99 -56.34 13.46
CA LYS A 552 7.97 -57.44 13.61
C LYS A 552 9.35 -56.84 13.78
N ASP A 553 9.65 -56.49 14.97
CA ASP A 553 10.78 -55.63 15.26
C ASP A 553 12.04 -56.46 15.53
N THR A 554 13.17 -55.82 15.36
CA THR A 554 14.47 -56.41 15.62
C THR A 554 15.28 -55.54 16.56
N VAL A 555 15.56 -56.00 17.74
CA VAL A 555 16.50 -55.38 18.68
C VAL A 555 17.87 -56.01 18.51
N ALA A 556 18.86 -55.18 18.18
CA ALA A 556 20.22 -55.62 17.90
C ALA A 556 21.18 -55.28 19.05
N PHE A 557 22.07 -56.22 19.34
CA PHE A 557 23.11 -56.05 20.35
C PHE A 557 24.51 -56.34 19.76
N SER A 558 25.47 -55.63 20.27
CA SER A 558 26.86 -55.70 19.85
C SER A 558 27.79 -56.06 20.99
N THR A 559 29.08 -56.13 20.72
CA THR A 559 30.09 -56.42 21.77
C THR A 559 30.30 -55.25 22.72
N SER A 560 29.90 -54.03 22.39
CA SER A 560 29.92 -52.86 23.28
C SER A 560 29.00 -53.06 24.47
N ASP A 561 27.77 -53.51 24.25
CA ASP A 561 26.73 -53.71 25.27
C ASP A 561 27.13 -54.74 26.38
N ILE A 562 28.11 -55.56 26.10
CA ILE A 562 28.69 -56.45 27.10
C ILE A 562 29.89 -55.82 27.80
N ARG A 563 30.70 -55.07 27.10
CA ARG A 563 31.99 -54.58 27.59
C ARG A 563 31.88 -53.38 28.52
N ASP A 564 30.91 -52.50 28.31
CA ASP A 564 30.70 -51.34 29.15
C ASP A 564 30.01 -51.65 30.49
N GLY A 565 29.34 -52.79 30.56
CA GLY A 565 28.66 -53.29 31.76
C GLY A 565 27.30 -52.66 31.99
N SER A 566 26.76 -51.99 30.98
CA SER A 566 25.42 -51.43 30.94
C SER A 566 24.34 -52.51 30.79
N ILE A 567 23.10 -52.16 31.04
CA ILE A 567 21.94 -53.06 30.90
C ILE A 567 20.82 -52.31 30.23
N ASP A 568 20.50 -52.74 29.01
CA ASP A 568 19.38 -52.15 28.29
C ASP A 568 18.04 -52.68 28.77
N ARG A 569 17.05 -51.86 28.72
CA ARG A 569 15.68 -52.15 29.11
C ARG A 569 14.76 -52.17 27.90
N ILE A 570 14.21 -53.35 27.59
CA ILE A 570 13.24 -53.52 26.51
C ILE A 570 11.84 -53.61 27.14
N THR A 571 10.93 -52.73 26.78
CA THR A 571 9.70 -52.54 27.56
C THR A 571 8.48 -53.30 27.04
N ASP A 572 8.39 -53.59 25.72
CA ASP A 572 7.21 -54.17 25.06
C ASP A 572 7.50 -55.31 24.07
N PHE A 573 8.63 -55.94 24.17
CA PHE A 573 9.06 -57.02 23.26
C PHE A 573 8.04 -58.14 23.14
N ASN A 574 7.57 -58.42 21.92
CA ASN A 574 6.63 -59.49 21.61
C ASN A 574 7.37 -60.72 21.00
N PRO A 575 7.64 -61.75 21.76
CA PRO A 575 8.42 -62.94 21.28
C PRO A 575 7.71 -63.70 20.16
N TYR A 576 6.46 -63.47 19.85
CA TYR A 576 5.77 -64.10 18.73
C TYR A 576 6.01 -63.35 17.40
N MET A 577 6.45 -62.08 17.46
CA MET A 577 6.67 -61.25 16.30
C MET A 577 8.14 -60.80 16.20
N ASP A 578 8.72 -60.38 17.31
CA ASP A 578 10.00 -59.69 17.36
C ASP A 578 11.20 -60.62 17.40
N LYS A 579 12.34 -60.09 17.04
CA LYS A 579 13.64 -60.78 16.96
C LYS A 579 14.73 -60.04 17.74
N LEU A 580 15.72 -60.79 18.15
CA LEU A 580 17.00 -60.31 18.66
C LEU A 580 18.10 -60.58 17.64
N ASP A 581 18.78 -59.55 17.16
CA ASP A 581 19.98 -59.68 16.33
C ASP A 581 21.23 -59.67 17.21
N LEU A 582 21.86 -60.79 17.31
CA LEU A 582 23.07 -61.01 18.09
C LEU A 582 24.31 -61.28 17.21
N SER A 583 24.22 -60.97 15.92
CA SER A 583 25.31 -61.16 14.96
C SER A 583 26.57 -60.38 15.37
N GLY A 584 26.41 -59.18 15.96
CA GLY A 584 27.50 -58.41 16.52
C GLY A 584 28.27 -59.09 17.67
N MET A 585 27.63 -60.00 18.41
CA MET A 585 28.23 -60.73 19.53
C MET A 585 28.85 -62.08 19.13
N ARG A 586 28.67 -62.52 17.87
CA ARG A 586 29.04 -63.82 17.40
C ARG A 586 30.52 -64.19 17.67
N SER A 587 31.41 -63.23 17.53
CA SER A 587 32.83 -63.36 17.79
C SER A 587 33.15 -63.70 19.25
N LEU A 588 32.33 -63.22 20.20
CA LEU A 588 32.46 -63.57 21.63
C LEU A 588 31.88 -64.94 21.97
N LEU A 589 30.80 -65.33 21.26
CA LEU A 589 30.02 -66.50 21.54
C LEU A 589 30.64 -67.77 20.90
N SER A 590 31.17 -67.72 19.69
CA SER A 590 31.65 -68.85 18.93
C SER A 590 33.14 -69.17 19.12
N GLY A 591 33.91 -68.30 19.71
CA GLY A 591 35.36 -68.44 19.79
C GLY A 591 35.99 -68.60 18.40
N SER A 592 36.76 -69.67 18.18
CA SER A 592 37.37 -70.01 16.88
C SER A 592 36.49 -70.91 15.99
N GLU A 593 35.32 -71.37 16.43
CA GLU A 593 34.44 -72.31 15.71
C GLU A 593 33.36 -71.52 14.90
N ALA A 594 33.49 -71.54 13.60
CA ALA A 594 32.66 -70.70 12.68
C ALA A 594 31.24 -71.25 12.43
N ASN A 595 30.76 -72.34 13.01
CA ASN A 595 29.51 -73.03 12.65
C ASN A 595 28.67 -73.51 13.84
N VAL A 596 28.60 -72.79 14.95
CA VAL A 596 27.73 -73.16 16.09
C VAL A 596 26.33 -72.48 15.87
N SER A 597 25.26 -73.30 16.01
CA SER A 597 23.90 -72.81 15.89
C SER A 597 23.47 -72.02 17.14
N TRP A 598 22.58 -70.99 16.96
CA TRP A 598 22.04 -70.27 18.09
C TRP A 598 21.32 -71.15 19.11
N SER A 599 20.71 -72.27 18.67
CA SER A 599 20.11 -73.27 19.57
C SER A 599 21.11 -73.99 20.48
N GLU A 600 22.40 -74.02 20.12
CA GLU A 600 23.48 -74.59 20.94
C GLU A 600 24.11 -73.50 21.86
N LEU A 601 24.02 -72.27 21.51
CA LEU A 601 24.54 -71.10 22.26
C LEU A 601 23.55 -70.53 23.28
N PHE A 602 22.25 -70.82 23.11
CA PHE A 602 21.18 -70.24 23.93
C PHE A 602 20.73 -71.23 25.01
N VAL A 603 20.88 -70.87 26.28
CA VAL A 603 20.48 -71.69 27.43
C VAL A 603 19.34 -71.02 28.19
N LYS A 604 18.19 -71.67 28.27
CA LYS A 604 17.05 -71.26 29.05
C LYS A 604 17.13 -71.90 30.44
N ASN A 605 17.46 -71.14 31.44
CA ASN A 605 17.57 -71.42 32.85
C ASN A 605 19.03 -71.62 33.37
N PRO A 606 19.45 -70.89 34.41
CA PRO A 606 20.85 -70.72 34.87
C PRO A 606 21.49 -71.98 35.55
N TYR A 607 20.80 -73.11 35.63
CA TYR A 607 21.30 -74.28 36.38
C TYR A 607 22.13 -75.25 35.55
N TYR A 608 22.37 -75.04 34.25
CA TYR A 608 23.20 -75.88 33.42
C TYR A 608 24.54 -75.21 33.09
N TYR A 609 25.63 -75.73 33.57
CA TYR A 609 26.96 -75.17 33.38
C TYR A 609 27.78 -76.04 32.42
N ASP A 610 28.03 -75.61 31.22
CA ASP A 610 29.14 -76.03 30.39
C ASP A 610 30.30 -75.06 30.55
N THR A 611 31.40 -75.48 31.21
CA THR A 611 32.53 -74.61 31.53
C THR A 611 33.52 -74.48 30.38
N GLY A 612 33.26 -75.11 29.23
CA GLY A 612 34.16 -75.14 28.07
C GLY A 612 33.87 -74.11 26.95
N ARG A 613 32.69 -73.47 26.92
CA ARG A 613 32.25 -72.56 25.86
C ARG A 613 31.60 -71.31 26.42
N SER A 614 31.64 -70.25 25.68
CA SER A 614 30.81 -69.05 25.94
C SER A 614 29.38 -69.31 25.46
N TYR A 615 28.39 -68.79 26.18
CA TYR A 615 26.97 -68.95 25.84
C TYR A 615 26.08 -67.79 26.36
N LEU A 616 24.85 -67.66 25.81
CA LEU A 616 23.81 -66.75 26.26
C LEU A 616 22.94 -67.47 27.30
N VAL A 617 22.56 -66.72 28.32
CA VAL A 617 21.65 -67.18 29.37
C VAL A 617 20.44 -66.27 29.41
N PHE A 618 19.26 -66.86 29.23
CA PHE A 618 18.02 -66.11 29.51
C PHE A 618 17.43 -66.62 30.84
N ASP A 619 17.34 -65.73 31.82
CA ASP A 619 16.67 -66.01 33.10
C ASP A 619 15.22 -65.52 33.04
N SER A 620 14.29 -66.47 32.97
CA SER A 620 12.85 -66.18 32.89
C SER A 620 12.23 -65.65 34.19
N VAL A 621 12.96 -65.68 35.31
CA VAL A 621 12.51 -65.16 36.62
C VAL A 621 12.87 -63.69 36.75
N SER A 622 14.10 -63.32 36.45
CA SER A 622 14.58 -61.93 36.41
C SER A 622 14.32 -61.27 35.11
N GLN A 623 13.88 -62.00 34.07
CA GLN A 623 13.64 -61.48 32.71
C GLN A 623 14.89 -60.82 32.09
N THR A 624 16.06 -61.42 32.33
CA THR A 624 17.33 -60.87 31.87
C THR A 624 18.02 -61.80 30.85
N LEU A 625 18.64 -61.15 29.85
CA LEU A 625 19.53 -61.80 28.91
C LEU A 625 21.00 -61.49 29.28
N ALA A 626 21.80 -62.49 29.39
CA ALA A 626 23.17 -62.39 29.85
C ALA A 626 24.13 -63.21 28.98
N TYR A 627 25.36 -62.73 28.88
CA TYR A 627 26.51 -63.43 28.31
C TYR A 627 27.32 -64.10 29.42
N ARG A 628 27.75 -65.35 29.17
CA ARG A 628 28.71 -66.03 30.02
C ARG A 628 29.92 -66.48 29.23
N ALA A 629 31.07 -65.94 29.59
CA ALA A 629 32.33 -66.34 28.99
C ALA A 629 32.75 -67.73 29.41
N ALA A 630 33.46 -68.42 28.53
CA ALA A 630 34.02 -69.72 28.83
C ALA A 630 34.90 -69.68 30.10
N GLY A 631 34.59 -70.57 31.07
CA GLY A 631 35.28 -70.58 32.34
C GLY A 631 34.93 -69.49 33.37
N ALA A 632 34.00 -68.63 33.09
CA ALA A 632 33.56 -67.58 34.01
C ALA A 632 32.61 -68.12 35.08
N ASN A 633 32.71 -67.59 36.31
CA ASN A 633 31.85 -67.95 37.45
C ASN A 633 30.58 -67.11 37.59
N SER A 634 30.42 -66.05 36.77
CA SER A 634 29.26 -65.13 36.77
C SER A 634 28.79 -64.83 35.36
N ASN A 635 27.55 -64.48 35.25
CA ASN A 635 26.95 -63.97 34.01
C ASN A 635 27.11 -62.41 33.95
N THR A 636 27.33 -61.91 32.78
CA THR A 636 27.26 -60.46 32.49
C THR A 636 25.89 -60.19 31.86
N VAL A 637 24.98 -59.52 32.60
CA VAL A 637 23.66 -59.15 32.10
C VAL A 637 23.86 -57.95 31.20
N PHE A 638 23.21 -57.90 30.04
CA PHE A 638 23.25 -56.81 29.10
C PHE A 638 21.86 -56.38 28.67
N ALA A 639 20.81 -57.18 28.90
CA ALA A 639 19.44 -56.72 28.59
C ALA A 639 18.43 -57.20 29.64
N LYS A 640 17.40 -56.41 29.87
CA LYS A 640 16.26 -56.71 30.74
C LYS A 640 14.95 -56.44 30.00
N PHE A 641 14.00 -57.36 30.12
CA PHE A 641 12.67 -57.28 29.53
C PHE A 641 11.64 -56.97 30.60
N ASP A 642 10.76 -55.98 30.39
CA ASP A 642 9.73 -55.64 31.35
C ASP A 642 8.41 -56.40 31.15
N ASP A 643 8.17 -56.97 29.97
CA ASP A 643 6.95 -57.72 29.66
C ASP A 643 7.02 -59.17 30.11
N SER A 644 6.01 -59.66 30.81
CA SER A 644 5.88 -61.09 31.20
C SER A 644 5.85 -62.06 30.00
N GLN A 645 5.55 -61.58 28.80
CA GLN A 645 5.58 -62.34 27.57
C GLN A 645 7.00 -62.73 27.16
N ALA A 646 8.01 -61.97 27.52
CA ALA A 646 9.41 -62.32 27.29
C ALA A 646 9.81 -63.68 27.89
N ALA A 647 9.05 -64.18 28.87
CA ALA A 647 9.23 -65.55 29.40
C ALA A 647 9.16 -66.64 28.31
N TRP A 648 8.63 -66.37 27.13
CA TRP A 648 8.57 -67.28 25.98
C TRP A 648 9.74 -67.12 25.02
N LEU A 649 10.72 -66.31 25.32
CA LEU A 649 11.91 -66.12 24.49
C LEU A 649 12.59 -67.49 24.25
N SER A 650 13.00 -67.74 23.03
CA SER A 650 13.61 -68.97 22.58
C SER A 650 14.67 -68.74 21.49
N ALA A 651 15.46 -69.77 21.16
CA ALA A 651 16.42 -69.62 20.06
C ALA A 651 15.82 -69.21 18.70
N SER A 652 14.51 -69.43 18.50
CA SER A 652 13.83 -69.01 17.29
C SER A 652 13.62 -67.50 17.19
N ASN A 653 13.79 -66.78 18.29
CA ASN A 653 13.76 -65.32 18.31
C ASN A 653 15.10 -64.67 17.93
N ILE A 654 16.17 -65.50 17.80
CA ILE A 654 17.52 -65.01 17.56
C ILE A 654 17.86 -65.14 16.08
N ILE A 655 18.37 -64.04 15.50
CA ILE A 655 18.95 -64.00 14.16
C ILE A 655 20.41 -63.56 14.22
N GLY A 656 21.18 -63.80 13.14
CA GLY A 656 22.60 -63.41 13.03
C GLY A 656 23.58 -64.52 12.62
#